data_adc17c90a1e9e99c25d7d62a9dd09a95
#
_entry.id   adc17c90a1e9e99c25d7d62a9dd09a95
#
_cell.length_a   1.000
_cell.length_b   1.000
_cell.length_c   1.000
_cell.angle_alpha   90.00
_cell.angle_beta   90.00
_cell.angle_gamma   90.00
#
_symmetry.space_group_name_H-M   'P 1'
#
loop_
_entity.id
_entity.type
_entity.pdbx_description
1 polymer ?
#
loop_
_entity_poly.entity_id
_entity_poly.type
_entity_poly.pdbx_seq_one_letter_code
_entity_poly.pdbx_strand_id
1 'polypeptide(L)'
;MPSPRPLSALFCPRSVAVVGASRRRDTVGGAVFANLMKGGFQGPVYPVNPSSPSVQSVRAWPTLEALPEVPELVVVAVPAPQVPEVVKRAAKLGVGAVIVLTAGFREIGEAGRLAEVDMVAAARAANMRLLGPNCLGAQNPDPSVRLDATFATTFAPDGGVAYASQSGALGLAALDYARELGIGFSAFASLGNKADISGNDLLEHFEQDPRTKVVLLYLESLGNPARFRAIAGRVGRTKPIAMVKSGRTGSGARAAGSHTGALAGPDAAISALCAQAGVIRADTLEQLFDVAMVLANQPLPKGRRVAVVTNAGGPGILATDALEAAGLLVPRLSAATEVALKAVLRPEASVQNPVDVLADSDPEAYGAALRLALADPEVDALVALYVPPVTSSAEAMAAAIVQAAAGSDKPVLSCFMGSHGVPEALASLHRKHVPSFRFPEGAAKALALAVAYAEWREAPESVLEKSAEAPGAATYVLSRARERLGREGGWLDAQEAAAFGEAWGLPMPAQRKVAPTAQAAEEAAVQLGFPVVLKADVSGLVHKTEAGAVALGLTSSEQVGAAARKMLALEPAALVVQRQVEGGDEWLVGAVRDPHYGVLVAVGAGGTRAELWRDTCQRLAPLSGADVDALLDVPRLGQTLHGFRGAPPADRPALAKLVRALAAAALAHPEVAELELNPVKVLPEGQGAVAVDIRVHLAHLAS
;
A
#
# COMPACT_ATOMS: atom_id res chain seq x y z
N MET A 1 2.59 13.55 -19.47
CA MET A 1 2.56 12.11 -19.73
C MET A 1 1.87 11.90 -21.07
N PRO A 2 2.21 10.87 -21.88
CA PRO A 2 1.44 10.57 -23.09
C PRO A 2 -0.01 10.24 -22.70
N SER A 3 -0.96 10.62 -23.55
CA SER A 3 -2.39 10.33 -23.32
C SER A 3 -2.60 8.81 -23.11
N PRO A 4 -3.44 8.41 -22.14
CA PRO A 4 -3.72 7.00 -21.92
C PRO A 4 -4.36 6.38 -23.16
N ARG A 5 -3.86 5.23 -23.59
CA ARG A 5 -4.48 4.49 -24.71
C ARG A 5 -5.79 3.85 -24.23
N PRO A 6 -6.91 4.07 -24.90
CA PRO A 6 -8.24 3.64 -24.43
C PRO A 6 -8.32 2.11 -24.26
N LEU A 7 -9.11 1.66 -23.28
CA LEU A 7 -9.42 0.25 -23.02
C LEU A 7 -10.88 -0.10 -23.34
N SER A 8 -11.59 0.75 -24.07
CA SER A 8 -13.00 0.53 -24.43
C SER A 8 -13.21 -0.79 -25.20
N ALA A 9 -12.33 -1.10 -26.15
CA ALA A 9 -12.38 -2.38 -26.88
C ALA A 9 -12.15 -3.62 -26.00
N LEU A 10 -11.55 -3.45 -24.82
CA LEU A 10 -11.36 -4.54 -23.85
C LEU A 10 -12.61 -4.76 -23.00
N PHE A 11 -13.23 -3.68 -22.47
CA PHE A 11 -14.32 -3.79 -21.50
C PHE A 11 -15.72 -3.59 -22.10
N CYS A 12 -15.82 -2.85 -23.20
CA CYS A 12 -17.10 -2.55 -23.88
C CYS A 12 -17.01 -2.82 -25.39
N PRO A 13 -16.54 -4.00 -25.84
CA PRO A 13 -16.45 -4.31 -27.26
C PRO A 13 -17.84 -4.47 -27.86
N ARG A 14 -18.00 -4.09 -29.12
CA ARG A 14 -19.24 -4.32 -29.87
C ARG A 14 -19.31 -5.74 -30.46
N SER A 15 -18.17 -6.39 -30.64
CA SER A 15 -18.07 -7.77 -31.13
C SER A 15 -16.86 -8.49 -30.56
N VAL A 16 -16.96 -9.81 -30.34
CA VAL A 16 -15.93 -10.66 -29.77
C VAL A 16 -15.65 -11.87 -30.64
N ALA A 17 -14.38 -12.15 -30.93
CA ALA A 17 -13.97 -13.41 -31.53
C ALA A 17 -13.18 -14.26 -30.53
N VAL A 18 -13.45 -15.57 -30.48
CA VAL A 18 -12.73 -16.54 -29.64
C VAL A 18 -11.90 -17.47 -30.53
N VAL A 19 -10.59 -17.25 -30.58
CA VAL A 19 -9.65 -18.09 -31.35
C VAL A 19 -9.21 -19.28 -30.49
N GLY A 20 -9.51 -20.48 -30.98
CA GLY A 20 -9.39 -21.71 -30.20
C GLY A 20 -10.69 -22.10 -29.48
N ALA A 21 -11.83 -21.53 -29.90
CA ALA A 21 -13.14 -21.95 -29.42
C ALA A 21 -13.35 -23.43 -29.65
N SER A 22 -13.94 -24.15 -28.68
CA SER A 22 -14.07 -25.60 -28.71
C SER A 22 -15.50 -26.05 -28.43
N ARG A 23 -15.88 -27.21 -29.03
CA ARG A 23 -17.12 -27.90 -28.71
C ARG A 23 -17.17 -28.39 -27.27
N ARG A 24 -16.00 -28.73 -26.72
CA ARG A 24 -15.82 -29.22 -25.36
C ARG A 24 -15.79 -28.02 -24.39
N ARG A 25 -16.72 -27.98 -23.47
CA ARG A 25 -16.84 -26.90 -22.47
C ARG A 25 -15.78 -26.99 -21.36
N ASP A 26 -15.13 -28.15 -21.21
CA ASP A 26 -14.04 -28.41 -20.27
C ASP A 26 -12.65 -27.95 -20.77
N THR A 27 -12.58 -27.32 -21.94
CA THR A 27 -11.39 -26.63 -22.44
C THR A 27 -11.49 -25.12 -22.23
N VAL A 28 -10.36 -24.42 -22.07
CA VAL A 28 -10.34 -22.96 -21.86
C VAL A 28 -11.14 -22.21 -22.93
N GLY A 29 -10.88 -22.48 -24.23
CA GLY A 29 -11.60 -21.81 -25.32
C GLY A 29 -13.09 -22.19 -25.41
N GLY A 30 -13.43 -23.41 -24.99
CA GLY A 30 -14.83 -23.87 -24.90
C GLY A 30 -15.58 -23.21 -23.72
N ALA A 31 -14.93 -23.05 -22.57
CA ALA A 31 -15.50 -22.39 -21.41
C ALA A 31 -15.75 -20.89 -21.66
N VAL A 32 -14.76 -20.17 -22.20
CA VAL A 32 -14.91 -18.74 -22.55
C VAL A 32 -16.05 -18.52 -23.54
N PHE A 33 -16.11 -19.34 -24.60
CA PHE A 33 -17.18 -19.21 -25.58
C PHE A 33 -18.55 -19.46 -24.92
N ALA A 34 -18.65 -20.50 -24.06
CA ALA A 34 -19.87 -20.78 -23.31
C ALA A 34 -20.25 -19.64 -22.35
N ASN A 35 -19.27 -19.03 -21.68
CA ASN A 35 -19.50 -17.93 -20.74
C ASN A 35 -20.02 -16.67 -21.44
N LEU A 36 -19.45 -16.30 -22.59
CA LEU A 36 -19.96 -15.18 -23.41
C LEU A 36 -21.42 -15.41 -23.82
N MET A 37 -21.75 -16.63 -24.26
CA MET A 37 -23.13 -16.97 -24.66
C MET A 37 -24.08 -17.00 -23.46
N LYS A 38 -23.68 -17.66 -22.35
CA LYS A 38 -24.49 -17.78 -21.12
C LYS A 38 -24.62 -16.44 -20.39
N GLY A 39 -23.55 -15.64 -20.38
CA GLY A 39 -23.53 -14.30 -19.80
C GLY A 39 -24.48 -13.33 -20.50
N GLY A 40 -24.86 -13.63 -21.73
CA GLY A 40 -25.77 -12.82 -22.52
C GLY A 40 -25.10 -11.57 -23.08
N PHE A 41 -23.86 -11.70 -23.55
CA PHE A 41 -23.16 -10.61 -24.23
C PHE A 41 -24.02 -9.98 -25.32
N GLN A 42 -24.07 -8.65 -25.37
CA GLN A 42 -25.03 -7.91 -26.19
C GLN A 42 -24.60 -7.72 -27.67
N GLY A 43 -23.40 -8.20 -28.02
CA GLY A 43 -22.87 -8.16 -29.37
C GLY A 43 -22.69 -9.54 -30.01
N PRO A 44 -22.29 -9.62 -31.30
CA PRO A 44 -21.97 -10.88 -31.96
C PRO A 44 -20.73 -11.53 -31.35
N VAL A 45 -20.79 -12.89 -31.19
CA VAL A 45 -19.69 -13.72 -30.74
C VAL A 45 -19.29 -14.70 -31.85
N TYR A 46 -18.05 -14.61 -32.29
CA TYR A 46 -17.52 -15.40 -33.41
C TYR A 46 -16.56 -16.50 -32.90
N PRO A 47 -16.97 -17.80 -32.96
CA PRO A 47 -16.01 -18.86 -32.67
C PRO A 47 -15.09 -19.07 -33.89
N VAL A 48 -13.77 -19.03 -33.66
CA VAL A 48 -12.75 -19.30 -34.68
C VAL A 48 -12.11 -20.64 -34.38
N ASN A 49 -12.35 -21.62 -35.28
CA ASN A 49 -11.81 -22.99 -35.17
C ASN A 49 -11.65 -23.59 -36.58
N PRO A 50 -10.41 -23.91 -37.03
CA PRO A 50 -10.18 -24.45 -38.39
C PRO A 50 -10.67 -25.87 -38.55
N SER A 51 -10.90 -26.63 -37.48
CA SER A 51 -11.24 -28.06 -37.52
C SER A 51 -12.73 -28.33 -37.32
N SER A 52 -13.55 -27.32 -37.05
CA SER A 52 -14.97 -27.52 -36.74
C SER A 52 -15.84 -26.54 -37.49
N PRO A 53 -16.89 -26.94 -38.21
CA PRO A 53 -17.83 -26.04 -38.88
C PRO A 53 -18.77 -25.31 -37.91
N SER A 54 -18.89 -25.82 -36.66
CA SER A 54 -19.67 -25.17 -35.61
C SER A 54 -19.09 -25.49 -34.21
N VAL A 55 -19.26 -24.54 -33.29
CA VAL A 55 -18.92 -24.66 -31.87
C VAL A 55 -20.17 -24.36 -31.05
N GLN A 56 -20.61 -25.30 -30.22
CA GLN A 56 -21.80 -25.19 -29.37
C GLN A 56 -23.04 -24.66 -30.12
N SER A 57 -23.28 -25.23 -31.31
CA SER A 57 -24.37 -24.87 -32.25
C SER A 57 -24.23 -23.49 -32.97
N VAL A 58 -23.16 -22.75 -32.75
CA VAL A 58 -22.89 -21.52 -33.49
C VAL A 58 -21.92 -21.83 -34.65
N ARG A 59 -22.15 -21.26 -35.84
CA ARG A 59 -21.24 -21.39 -36.98
C ARG A 59 -19.84 -20.93 -36.59
N ALA A 60 -18.83 -21.74 -36.89
CA ALA A 60 -17.43 -21.39 -36.70
C ALA A 60 -16.75 -21.00 -38.00
N TRP A 61 -15.76 -20.11 -37.91
CA TRP A 61 -14.92 -19.67 -39.01
C TRP A 61 -13.52 -20.27 -38.87
N PRO A 62 -12.86 -20.58 -40.01
CA PRO A 62 -11.53 -21.21 -39.95
C PRO A 62 -10.44 -20.26 -39.49
N THR A 63 -10.58 -18.96 -39.73
CA THR A 63 -9.58 -17.94 -39.41
C THR A 63 -10.25 -16.60 -39.08
N LEU A 64 -9.48 -15.64 -38.53
CA LEU A 64 -9.96 -14.28 -38.21
C LEU A 64 -10.35 -13.51 -39.48
N GLU A 65 -9.63 -13.71 -40.58
CA GLU A 65 -9.90 -13.03 -41.87
C GLU A 65 -11.16 -13.52 -42.54
N ALA A 66 -11.65 -14.70 -42.18
CA ALA A 66 -12.88 -15.25 -42.70
C ALA A 66 -14.16 -14.73 -42.02
N LEU A 67 -14.00 -13.93 -40.93
CA LEU A 67 -15.10 -13.34 -40.21
C LEU A 67 -15.87 -12.33 -41.05
N PRO A 68 -17.18 -12.14 -40.82
CA PRO A 68 -17.98 -11.16 -41.59
C PRO A 68 -17.61 -9.69 -41.29
N GLU A 69 -16.93 -9.44 -40.17
CA GLU A 69 -16.45 -8.14 -39.75
C GLU A 69 -15.15 -8.29 -38.94
N VAL A 70 -14.40 -7.20 -38.76
CA VAL A 70 -13.26 -7.16 -37.84
C VAL A 70 -13.78 -7.07 -36.41
N PRO A 71 -13.51 -8.07 -35.55
CA PRO A 71 -13.97 -8.03 -34.17
C PRO A 71 -13.21 -6.94 -33.37
N GLU A 72 -13.89 -6.25 -32.47
CA GLU A 72 -13.24 -5.27 -31.62
C GLU A 72 -12.37 -5.93 -30.55
N LEU A 73 -12.78 -7.11 -30.03
CA LEU A 73 -12.03 -7.92 -29.06
C LEU A 73 -11.77 -9.30 -29.62
N VAL A 74 -10.53 -9.76 -29.48
CA VAL A 74 -10.13 -11.14 -29.77
C VAL A 74 -9.68 -11.83 -28.47
N VAL A 75 -10.26 -12.97 -28.13
CA VAL A 75 -9.83 -13.83 -27.01
C VAL A 75 -9.08 -15.02 -27.58
N VAL A 76 -7.83 -15.22 -27.13
CA VAL A 76 -6.90 -16.24 -27.66
C VAL A 76 -6.72 -17.36 -26.65
N ALA A 77 -7.11 -18.57 -27.05
CA ALA A 77 -7.03 -19.81 -26.26
C ALA A 77 -6.46 -20.98 -27.09
N VAL A 78 -5.40 -20.70 -27.86
CA VAL A 78 -4.65 -21.72 -28.66
C VAL A 78 -3.33 -22.05 -27.97
N PRO A 79 -2.65 -23.16 -28.31
CA PRO A 79 -1.32 -23.50 -27.77
C PRO A 79 -0.30 -22.36 -27.95
N ALA A 80 0.59 -22.17 -26.95
CA ALA A 80 1.54 -21.06 -26.88
C ALA A 80 2.33 -20.79 -28.17
N PRO A 81 2.84 -21.79 -28.93
CA PRO A 81 3.58 -21.53 -30.16
C PRO A 81 2.74 -20.85 -31.27
N GLN A 82 1.42 -20.93 -31.22
CA GLN A 82 0.52 -20.36 -32.22
C GLN A 82 0.08 -18.93 -31.85
N VAL A 83 0.19 -18.54 -30.58
CA VAL A 83 -0.34 -17.26 -30.06
C VAL A 83 0.32 -16.04 -30.75
N PRO A 84 1.66 -15.94 -30.93
CA PRO A 84 2.28 -14.78 -31.54
C PRO A 84 1.75 -14.51 -32.95
N GLU A 85 1.52 -15.55 -33.73
CA GLU A 85 0.99 -15.40 -35.10
C GLU A 85 -0.48 -14.91 -35.09
N VAL A 86 -1.30 -15.45 -34.16
CA VAL A 86 -2.69 -14.99 -33.99
C VAL A 86 -2.74 -13.50 -33.60
N VAL A 87 -1.86 -13.06 -32.68
CA VAL A 87 -1.78 -11.66 -32.27
C VAL A 87 -1.32 -10.75 -33.41
N LYS A 88 -0.33 -11.17 -34.19
CA LYS A 88 0.14 -10.43 -35.39
C LYS A 88 -0.97 -10.30 -36.44
N ARG A 89 -1.76 -11.36 -36.65
CA ARG A 89 -2.90 -11.34 -37.58
C ARG A 89 -4.01 -10.41 -37.09
N ALA A 90 -4.37 -10.48 -35.78
CA ALA A 90 -5.34 -9.58 -35.17
C ALA A 90 -4.89 -8.10 -35.31
N ALA A 91 -3.60 -7.82 -35.08
CA ALA A 91 -3.02 -6.49 -35.26
C ALA A 91 -3.12 -5.99 -36.69
N LYS A 92 -2.83 -6.83 -37.69
CA LYS A 92 -2.96 -6.47 -39.13
C LYS A 92 -4.39 -6.19 -39.53
N LEU A 93 -5.38 -6.85 -38.93
CA LEU A 93 -6.80 -6.64 -39.19
C LEU A 93 -7.35 -5.37 -38.54
N GLY A 94 -6.60 -4.72 -37.62
CA GLY A 94 -7.06 -3.54 -36.90
C GLY A 94 -7.95 -3.84 -35.69
N VAL A 95 -7.80 -5.00 -35.07
CA VAL A 95 -8.48 -5.37 -33.81
C VAL A 95 -8.09 -4.37 -32.71
N GLY A 96 -9.06 -3.91 -31.93
CA GLY A 96 -8.83 -2.91 -30.87
C GLY A 96 -8.16 -3.46 -29.62
N ALA A 97 -8.51 -4.69 -29.19
CA ALA A 97 -7.94 -5.35 -28.04
C ALA A 97 -7.83 -6.87 -28.21
N VAL A 98 -6.83 -7.47 -27.53
CA VAL A 98 -6.66 -8.90 -27.48
C VAL A 98 -6.45 -9.37 -26.02
N ILE A 99 -7.13 -10.45 -25.64
CA ILE A 99 -6.92 -11.16 -24.38
C ILE A 99 -6.19 -12.46 -24.69
N VAL A 100 -5.01 -12.67 -24.11
CA VAL A 100 -4.23 -13.90 -24.27
C VAL A 100 -4.34 -14.72 -22.99
N LEU A 101 -5.18 -15.75 -23.01
CA LEU A 101 -5.39 -16.62 -21.85
C LEU A 101 -4.25 -17.61 -21.67
N THR A 102 -3.63 -18.01 -22.75
CA THR A 102 -2.59 -19.05 -22.83
C THR A 102 -1.36 -18.68 -22.02
N ALA A 103 -0.87 -19.61 -21.21
CA ALA A 103 0.44 -19.59 -20.55
C ALA A 103 1.55 -20.11 -21.47
N GLY A 104 2.81 -20.01 -21.06
CA GLY A 104 3.99 -20.48 -21.81
C GLY A 104 4.85 -19.34 -22.36
N PHE A 105 4.92 -18.22 -21.65
CA PHE A 105 5.68 -17.02 -22.01
C PHE A 105 6.77 -16.71 -20.99
N ARG A 106 6.92 -15.48 -20.49
CA ARG A 106 8.03 -15.12 -19.58
C ARG A 106 8.18 -16.01 -18.36
N GLU A 107 7.10 -16.61 -17.88
CA GLU A 107 7.09 -17.51 -16.72
C GLU A 107 7.84 -18.84 -16.98
N ILE A 108 8.08 -19.21 -18.24
CA ILE A 108 8.87 -20.39 -18.59
C ILE A 108 10.35 -20.07 -18.94
N GLY A 109 10.76 -18.79 -18.81
CA GLY A 109 12.13 -18.34 -19.03
C GLY A 109 12.34 -17.49 -20.29
N GLU A 110 13.59 -17.40 -20.75
CA GLU A 110 14.01 -16.40 -21.72
C GLU A 110 13.35 -16.55 -23.10
N ALA A 111 13.20 -17.78 -23.59
CA ALA A 111 12.53 -18.01 -24.89
C ALA A 111 11.08 -17.54 -24.87
N GLY A 112 10.36 -17.81 -23.76
CA GLY A 112 9.00 -17.32 -23.56
C GLY A 112 8.95 -15.80 -23.43
N ARG A 113 9.92 -15.19 -22.75
CA ARG A 113 10.05 -13.74 -22.63
C ARG A 113 10.24 -13.06 -23.98
N LEU A 114 11.08 -13.60 -24.84
CA LEU A 114 11.31 -13.07 -26.20
C LEU A 114 10.05 -13.15 -27.08
N ALA A 115 9.32 -14.26 -27.03
CA ALA A 115 8.04 -14.41 -27.71
C ALA A 115 7.00 -13.39 -27.23
N GLU A 116 6.95 -13.12 -25.91
CA GLU A 116 6.10 -12.12 -25.31
C GLU A 116 6.45 -10.71 -25.79
N VAL A 117 7.74 -10.34 -25.83
CA VAL A 117 8.19 -9.03 -26.32
C VAL A 117 7.81 -8.80 -27.79
N ASP A 118 8.01 -9.80 -28.65
CA ASP A 118 7.66 -9.73 -30.08
C ASP A 118 6.15 -9.54 -30.29
N MET A 119 5.35 -10.29 -29.54
CA MET A 119 3.88 -10.20 -29.57
C MET A 119 3.38 -8.81 -29.12
N VAL A 120 3.96 -8.27 -28.04
CA VAL A 120 3.63 -6.94 -27.52
C VAL A 120 4.06 -5.84 -28.50
N ALA A 121 5.21 -5.97 -29.14
CA ALA A 121 5.68 -5.04 -30.16
C ALA A 121 4.71 -4.97 -31.34
N ALA A 122 4.23 -6.12 -31.83
CA ALA A 122 3.26 -6.20 -32.89
C ALA A 122 1.90 -5.54 -32.49
N ALA A 123 1.42 -5.80 -31.28
CA ALA A 123 0.20 -5.19 -30.77
C ALA A 123 0.33 -3.66 -30.67
N ARG A 124 1.43 -3.17 -30.12
CA ARG A 124 1.68 -1.73 -29.96
C ARG A 124 1.81 -0.98 -31.28
N ALA A 125 2.48 -1.59 -32.25
CA ALA A 125 2.64 -1.02 -33.58
C ALA A 125 1.30 -0.78 -34.30
N ALA A 126 0.29 -1.62 -33.99
CA ALA A 126 -1.07 -1.49 -34.50
C ALA A 126 -2.03 -0.71 -33.58
N ASN A 127 -1.52 -0.11 -32.50
CA ASN A 127 -2.32 0.52 -31.44
C ASN A 127 -3.34 -0.43 -30.77
N MET A 128 -3.19 -1.73 -30.92
CA MET A 128 -3.98 -2.77 -30.26
C MET A 128 -3.54 -2.93 -28.81
N ARG A 129 -4.51 -3.09 -27.87
CA ARG A 129 -4.18 -3.34 -26.46
C ARG A 129 -4.16 -4.85 -26.18
N LEU A 130 -3.22 -5.29 -25.31
CA LEU A 130 -3.05 -6.69 -24.96
C LEU A 130 -3.19 -6.91 -23.46
N LEU A 131 -4.16 -7.75 -23.05
CA LEU A 131 -4.32 -8.25 -21.67
C LEU A 131 -3.71 -9.65 -21.56
N GLY A 132 -2.92 -9.89 -20.51
CA GLY A 132 -2.19 -11.14 -20.31
C GLY A 132 -0.76 -11.04 -20.83
N PRO A 133 -0.15 -12.12 -21.36
CA PRO A 133 -0.64 -13.50 -21.42
C PRO A 133 -0.76 -14.15 -20.04
N ASN A 134 -1.16 -15.44 -20.00
CA ASN A 134 -1.28 -16.22 -18.76
C ASN A 134 -2.28 -15.56 -17.78
N CYS A 135 -3.50 -15.28 -18.22
CA CYS A 135 -4.53 -14.60 -17.45
C CYS A 135 -5.86 -15.33 -17.47
N LEU A 136 -6.76 -15.00 -16.54
CA LEU A 136 -8.13 -15.54 -16.49
C LEU A 136 -9.04 -14.88 -17.52
N GLY A 137 -8.76 -13.63 -17.93
CA GLY A 137 -9.58 -12.85 -18.84
C GLY A 137 -10.16 -11.58 -18.20
N ALA A 138 -11.27 -11.08 -18.74
CA ALA A 138 -11.95 -9.89 -18.25
C ALA A 138 -13.48 -10.06 -18.24
N GLN A 139 -14.14 -9.37 -17.30
CA GLN A 139 -15.60 -9.27 -17.21
C GLN A 139 -16.04 -7.81 -17.13
N ASN A 140 -17.19 -7.52 -17.76
CA ASN A 140 -17.96 -6.31 -17.54
C ASN A 140 -19.44 -6.69 -17.35
N PRO A 141 -19.95 -6.66 -16.12
CA PRO A 141 -21.32 -7.06 -15.80
C PRO A 141 -22.39 -6.04 -16.18
N ASP A 142 -22.02 -4.87 -16.72
CA ASP A 142 -22.97 -3.85 -17.17
C ASP A 142 -24.09 -4.48 -17.99
N PRO A 143 -25.39 -4.27 -17.63
CA PRO A 143 -26.52 -4.84 -18.37
C PRO A 143 -26.53 -4.51 -19.88
N SER A 144 -25.91 -3.40 -20.28
CA SER A 144 -25.78 -3.01 -21.69
C SER A 144 -24.65 -3.73 -22.44
N VAL A 145 -23.73 -4.41 -21.74
CA VAL A 145 -22.55 -5.07 -22.30
C VAL A 145 -22.56 -6.57 -22.02
N ARG A 146 -22.63 -6.96 -20.73
CA ARG A 146 -22.65 -8.34 -20.22
C ARG A 146 -21.48 -9.21 -20.72
N LEU A 147 -20.28 -8.63 -20.74
CA LEU A 147 -19.08 -9.32 -21.20
C LEU A 147 -18.57 -10.28 -20.14
N ASP A 148 -18.53 -11.59 -20.45
CA ASP A 148 -17.78 -12.60 -19.69
C ASP A 148 -16.72 -13.25 -20.59
N ALA A 149 -15.63 -12.56 -20.82
CA ALA A 149 -14.48 -13.03 -21.59
C ALA A 149 -13.47 -13.77 -20.68
N THR A 150 -13.97 -14.62 -19.75
CA THR A 150 -13.18 -15.44 -18.83
C THR A 150 -13.56 -16.91 -18.96
N PHE A 151 -12.70 -17.78 -18.42
CA PHE A 151 -13.06 -19.19 -18.19
C PHE A 151 -13.44 -19.46 -16.71
N ALA A 152 -13.85 -18.39 -15.99
CA ALA A 152 -14.36 -18.51 -14.62
C ALA A 152 -15.73 -19.23 -14.59
N THR A 153 -16.04 -19.82 -13.44
CA THR A 153 -17.36 -20.43 -13.17
C THR A 153 -18.39 -19.39 -12.75
N THR A 154 -17.93 -18.27 -12.22
CA THR A 154 -18.76 -17.18 -11.68
C THR A 154 -18.67 -15.93 -12.53
N PHE A 155 -19.83 -15.47 -12.99
CA PHE A 155 -20.02 -14.12 -13.53
C PHE A 155 -20.37 -13.17 -12.37
N ALA A 156 -19.60 -12.10 -12.24
CA ALA A 156 -19.80 -11.13 -11.17
C ALA A 156 -21.18 -10.44 -11.28
N PRO A 157 -21.84 -10.11 -10.15
CA PRO A 157 -22.99 -9.23 -10.18
C PRO A 157 -22.60 -7.81 -10.60
N ASP A 158 -23.54 -7.08 -11.18
CA ASP A 158 -23.37 -5.67 -11.55
C ASP A 158 -23.24 -4.78 -10.31
N GLY A 159 -22.32 -3.79 -10.35
CA GLY A 159 -22.10 -2.86 -9.26
C GLY A 159 -20.96 -1.86 -9.47
N GLY A 160 -20.44 -1.31 -8.38
CA GLY A 160 -19.50 -0.17 -8.40
C GLY A 160 -18.03 -0.51 -8.13
N VAL A 161 -17.65 -1.78 -8.01
CA VAL A 161 -16.27 -2.17 -7.68
C VAL A 161 -15.51 -2.59 -8.93
N ALA A 162 -14.40 -1.94 -9.26
CA ALA A 162 -13.46 -2.43 -10.27
C ALA A 162 -12.40 -3.30 -9.58
N TYR A 163 -12.17 -4.52 -10.07
CA TYR A 163 -11.17 -5.42 -9.49
C TYR A 163 -10.14 -5.87 -10.54
N ALA A 164 -8.87 -5.63 -10.25
CA ALA A 164 -7.76 -6.11 -11.05
C ALA A 164 -6.89 -7.08 -10.25
N SER A 165 -6.70 -8.31 -10.79
CA SER A 165 -5.88 -9.33 -10.16
C SER A 165 -4.71 -9.73 -11.06
N GLN A 166 -3.50 -9.73 -10.51
CA GLN A 166 -2.34 -10.28 -11.23
C GLN A 166 -2.33 -11.83 -11.21
N SER A 167 -2.98 -12.46 -10.24
CA SER A 167 -3.16 -13.91 -10.16
C SER A 167 -4.51 -14.34 -10.73
N GLY A 168 -4.51 -15.23 -11.73
CA GLY A 168 -5.74 -15.80 -12.27
C GLY A 168 -6.52 -16.64 -11.25
N ALA A 169 -5.82 -17.50 -10.51
CA ALA A 169 -6.45 -18.37 -9.49
C ALA A 169 -7.07 -17.56 -8.35
N LEU A 170 -6.37 -16.53 -7.85
CA LEU A 170 -6.93 -15.63 -6.83
C LEU A 170 -8.05 -14.74 -7.39
N GLY A 171 -7.99 -14.39 -8.68
CA GLY A 171 -9.08 -13.72 -9.37
C GLY A 171 -10.36 -14.56 -9.35
N LEU A 172 -10.25 -15.86 -9.64
CA LEU A 172 -11.37 -16.80 -9.60
C LEU A 172 -11.98 -16.89 -8.19
N ALA A 173 -11.14 -17.13 -7.17
CA ALA A 173 -11.60 -17.22 -5.77
C ALA A 173 -12.26 -15.91 -5.29
N ALA A 174 -11.72 -14.77 -5.74
CA ALA A 174 -12.25 -13.45 -5.40
C ALA A 174 -13.63 -13.17 -6.03
N LEU A 175 -13.87 -13.64 -7.26
CA LEU A 175 -15.19 -13.54 -7.90
C LEU A 175 -16.26 -14.30 -7.10
N ASP A 176 -15.95 -15.52 -6.64
CA ASP A 176 -16.86 -16.32 -5.81
C ASP A 176 -17.11 -15.64 -4.45
N TYR A 177 -16.06 -15.18 -3.79
CA TYR A 177 -16.15 -14.51 -2.49
C TYR A 177 -16.91 -13.17 -2.56
N ALA A 178 -16.68 -12.36 -3.59
CA ALA A 178 -17.43 -11.12 -3.80
C ALA A 178 -18.93 -11.37 -3.97
N ARG A 179 -19.30 -12.45 -4.68
CA ARG A 179 -20.69 -12.87 -4.83
C ARG A 179 -21.34 -13.25 -3.49
N GLU A 180 -20.62 -13.98 -2.63
CA GLU A 180 -21.09 -14.33 -1.28
C GLU A 180 -21.34 -13.07 -0.43
N LEU A 181 -20.46 -12.06 -0.55
CA LEU A 181 -20.57 -10.80 0.16
C LEU A 181 -21.57 -9.81 -0.48
N GLY A 182 -22.18 -10.16 -1.62
CA GLY A 182 -23.09 -9.26 -2.35
C GLY A 182 -22.39 -8.05 -2.99
N ILE A 183 -21.07 -8.14 -3.25
CA ILE A 183 -20.30 -7.08 -3.89
C ILE A 183 -20.49 -7.17 -5.40
N GLY A 184 -21.02 -6.10 -6.01
CA GLY A 184 -21.16 -5.98 -7.45
C GLY A 184 -19.96 -5.29 -8.09
N PHE A 185 -19.58 -5.75 -9.29
CA PHE A 185 -18.44 -5.21 -10.02
C PHE A 185 -18.88 -4.26 -11.16
N SER A 186 -18.08 -3.21 -11.38
CA SER A 186 -18.12 -2.43 -12.62
C SER A 186 -17.29 -3.10 -13.71
N ALA A 187 -16.15 -3.69 -13.32
CA ALA A 187 -15.28 -4.44 -14.20
C ALA A 187 -14.38 -5.40 -13.39
N PHE A 188 -13.97 -6.50 -14.02
CA PHE A 188 -12.92 -7.38 -13.56
C PHE A 188 -11.86 -7.59 -14.65
N ALA A 189 -10.58 -7.59 -14.28
CA ALA A 189 -9.49 -7.93 -15.19
C ALA A 189 -8.43 -8.79 -14.48
N SER A 190 -8.06 -9.90 -15.11
CA SER A 190 -6.89 -10.69 -14.73
C SER A 190 -5.69 -10.25 -15.57
N LEU A 191 -4.66 -9.72 -14.92
CA LEU A 191 -3.50 -9.12 -15.59
C LEU A 191 -2.49 -10.16 -16.12
N GLY A 192 -2.42 -11.35 -15.49
CA GLY A 192 -1.42 -12.37 -15.83
C GLY A 192 0.01 -11.80 -15.79
N ASN A 193 0.76 -11.99 -16.85
CA ASN A 193 2.15 -11.51 -16.98
C ASN A 193 2.27 -9.97 -17.10
N LYS A 194 1.16 -9.24 -17.35
CA LYS A 194 1.16 -7.76 -17.55
C LYS A 194 2.09 -7.28 -18.67
N ALA A 195 2.06 -7.93 -19.80
CA ALA A 195 2.99 -7.64 -20.87
C ALA A 195 2.78 -6.26 -21.53
N ASP A 196 1.50 -5.81 -21.69
CA ASP A 196 1.14 -4.47 -22.15
C ASP A 196 0.27 -3.73 -21.14
N ILE A 197 -0.93 -4.27 -20.83
CA ILE A 197 -1.84 -3.65 -19.87
C ILE A 197 -1.36 -3.98 -18.44
N SER A 198 -1.16 -2.93 -17.66
CA SER A 198 -0.73 -2.98 -16.26
C SER A 198 -1.79 -2.43 -15.31
N GLY A 199 -1.55 -2.54 -14.01
CA GLY A 199 -2.39 -1.89 -13.00
C GLY A 199 -2.49 -0.38 -13.18
N ASN A 200 -1.44 0.27 -13.70
CA ASN A 200 -1.44 1.70 -13.98
C ASN A 200 -2.43 2.06 -15.11
N ASP A 201 -2.47 1.25 -16.17
CA ASP A 201 -3.39 1.46 -17.28
C ASP A 201 -4.85 1.24 -16.87
N LEU A 202 -5.08 0.26 -16.00
CA LEU A 202 -6.41 0.00 -15.44
C LEU A 202 -6.87 1.11 -14.50
N LEU A 203 -5.99 1.66 -13.65
CA LEU A 203 -6.32 2.80 -12.81
C LEU A 203 -6.75 4.03 -13.62
N GLU A 204 -6.03 4.34 -14.70
CA GLU A 204 -6.41 5.44 -15.61
C GLU A 204 -7.75 5.18 -16.30
N HIS A 205 -8.06 3.94 -16.65
CA HIS A 205 -9.36 3.57 -17.22
C HIS A 205 -10.49 3.69 -16.18
N PHE A 206 -10.30 3.13 -15.00
CA PHE A 206 -11.29 3.15 -13.92
C PHE A 206 -11.53 4.56 -13.35
N GLU A 207 -10.54 5.45 -13.45
CA GLU A 207 -10.72 6.87 -13.13
C GLU A 207 -11.84 7.50 -13.96
N GLN A 208 -11.88 7.17 -15.25
CA GLN A 208 -12.83 7.74 -16.21
C GLN A 208 -14.16 6.99 -16.25
N ASP A 209 -14.23 5.76 -15.75
CA ASP A 209 -15.46 4.98 -15.74
C ASP A 209 -16.45 5.49 -14.67
N PRO A 210 -17.61 6.06 -15.05
CA PRO A 210 -18.57 6.62 -14.09
C PRO A 210 -19.24 5.56 -13.20
N ARG A 211 -19.22 4.29 -13.60
CA ARG A 211 -19.76 3.18 -12.80
C ARG A 211 -18.82 2.75 -11.70
N THR A 212 -17.52 2.93 -11.87
CA THR A 212 -16.52 2.57 -10.87
C THR A 212 -16.52 3.57 -9.72
N LYS A 213 -16.83 3.08 -8.51
CA LYS A 213 -16.78 3.82 -7.23
C LYS A 213 -15.54 3.49 -6.42
N VAL A 214 -15.08 2.25 -6.46
CA VAL A 214 -13.95 1.73 -5.69
C VAL A 214 -13.07 0.88 -6.59
N VAL A 215 -11.75 0.98 -6.47
CA VAL A 215 -10.81 0.14 -7.21
C VAL A 215 -10.08 -0.80 -6.25
N LEU A 216 -10.14 -2.09 -6.55
CA LEU A 216 -9.41 -3.14 -5.84
C LEU A 216 -8.28 -3.68 -6.69
N LEU A 217 -7.11 -3.85 -6.09
CA LEU A 217 -5.92 -4.36 -6.75
C LEU A 217 -5.33 -5.54 -5.95
N TYR A 218 -5.08 -6.65 -6.64
CA TYR A 218 -4.17 -7.69 -6.17
C TYR A 218 -2.94 -7.70 -7.06
N LEU A 219 -1.79 -7.27 -6.54
CA LEU A 219 -0.57 -7.10 -7.34
C LEU A 219 0.62 -7.82 -6.73
N GLU A 220 1.41 -8.48 -7.58
CA GLU A 220 2.72 -9.07 -7.24
C GLU A 220 3.87 -8.08 -7.51
N SER A 221 3.67 -7.14 -8.44
CA SER A 221 4.58 -6.02 -8.71
C SER A 221 3.81 -4.80 -9.19
N LEU A 222 4.31 -3.59 -8.88
CA LEU A 222 3.67 -2.33 -9.31
C LEU A 222 4.02 -1.94 -10.76
N GLY A 223 4.97 -2.62 -11.39
CA GLY A 223 5.51 -2.23 -12.70
C GLY A 223 6.41 -1.00 -12.58
N ASN A 224 5.90 0.18 -12.92
CA ASN A 224 6.60 1.45 -12.71
C ASN A 224 6.06 2.14 -11.46
N PRO A 225 6.76 2.11 -10.31
CA PRO A 225 6.28 2.66 -9.04
C PRO A 225 6.06 4.17 -9.06
N ALA A 226 6.90 4.92 -9.77
CA ALA A 226 6.76 6.38 -9.88
C ALA A 226 5.47 6.77 -10.63
N ARG A 227 5.18 6.07 -11.76
CA ARG A 227 3.93 6.23 -12.48
C ARG A 227 2.74 5.80 -11.63
N PHE A 228 2.85 4.68 -10.90
CA PHE A 228 1.81 4.21 -9.98
C PHE A 228 1.50 5.27 -8.92
N ARG A 229 2.53 5.83 -8.25
CA ARG A 229 2.36 6.87 -7.23
C ARG A 229 1.60 8.08 -7.77
N ALA A 230 1.99 8.57 -8.95
CA ALA A 230 1.35 9.73 -9.57
C ALA A 230 -0.12 9.48 -9.95
N ILE A 231 -0.41 8.32 -10.58
CA ILE A 231 -1.77 7.96 -10.99
C ILE A 231 -2.64 7.66 -9.77
N ALA A 232 -2.16 6.82 -8.85
CA ALA A 232 -2.92 6.45 -7.66
C ALA A 232 -3.22 7.65 -6.76
N GLY A 233 -2.26 8.58 -6.59
CA GLY A 233 -2.48 9.81 -5.84
C GLY A 233 -3.56 10.70 -6.43
N ARG A 234 -3.63 10.79 -7.78
CA ARG A 234 -4.67 11.54 -8.48
C ARG A 234 -6.03 10.83 -8.41
N VAL A 235 -6.07 9.55 -8.76
CA VAL A 235 -7.31 8.73 -8.75
C VAL A 235 -7.87 8.63 -7.34
N GLY A 236 -7.00 8.42 -6.34
CA GLY A 236 -7.38 8.28 -4.94
C GLY A 236 -8.11 9.49 -4.36
N ARG A 237 -7.97 10.69 -4.94
CA ARG A 237 -8.74 11.88 -4.53
C ARG A 237 -10.22 11.80 -4.89
N THR A 238 -10.57 11.00 -5.89
CA THR A 238 -11.95 10.86 -6.36
C THR A 238 -12.53 9.48 -6.10
N LYS A 239 -11.71 8.43 -6.20
CA LYS A 239 -12.13 7.03 -6.05
C LYS A 239 -11.15 6.30 -5.15
N PRO A 240 -11.60 5.70 -4.03
CA PRO A 240 -10.74 4.93 -3.16
C PRO A 240 -10.10 3.76 -3.91
N ILE A 241 -8.82 3.54 -3.63
CA ILE A 241 -8.03 2.42 -4.15
C ILE A 241 -7.61 1.57 -2.96
N ALA A 242 -7.98 0.30 -2.95
CA ALA A 242 -7.48 -0.65 -1.96
C ALA A 242 -6.63 -1.72 -2.64
N MET A 243 -5.55 -2.14 -1.98
CA MET A 243 -4.58 -3.05 -2.59
C MET A 243 -4.06 -4.08 -1.61
N VAL A 244 -4.02 -5.34 -2.05
CA VAL A 244 -3.17 -6.38 -1.48
C VAL A 244 -1.94 -6.55 -2.35
N LYS A 245 -0.76 -6.45 -1.73
CA LYS A 245 0.54 -6.70 -2.38
C LYS A 245 1.13 -8.00 -1.83
N SER A 246 1.32 -8.99 -2.70
CA SER A 246 1.99 -10.25 -2.35
C SER A 246 3.52 -10.12 -2.38
N GLY A 247 4.24 -11.08 -1.81
CA GLY A 247 5.69 -11.05 -1.74
C GLY A 247 6.24 -10.06 -0.69
N ARG A 248 5.59 -9.97 0.47
CA ARG A 248 5.96 -9.05 1.58
C ARG A 248 7.19 -9.50 2.37
N THR A 249 7.36 -10.80 2.52
CA THR A 249 8.49 -11.39 3.24
C THR A 249 9.59 -11.84 2.29
N GLY A 250 10.81 -12.02 2.77
CA GLY A 250 11.91 -12.52 1.93
C GLY A 250 11.58 -13.87 1.26
N SER A 251 10.87 -14.77 1.94
CA SER A 251 10.40 -16.02 1.35
C SER A 251 9.29 -15.80 0.33
N GLY A 252 8.33 -14.91 0.64
CA GLY A 252 7.27 -14.54 -0.28
C GLY A 252 7.80 -13.82 -1.53
N ALA A 253 8.82 -12.96 -1.38
CA ALA A 253 9.48 -12.29 -2.49
C ALA A 253 10.18 -13.28 -3.43
N ARG A 254 10.88 -14.28 -2.90
CA ARG A 254 11.48 -15.37 -3.71
C ARG A 254 10.41 -16.17 -4.45
N ALA A 255 9.31 -16.52 -3.78
CA ALA A 255 8.19 -17.23 -4.41
C ALA A 255 7.55 -16.41 -5.54
N ALA A 256 7.30 -15.12 -5.32
CA ALA A 256 6.77 -14.23 -6.35
C ALA A 256 7.73 -14.08 -7.54
N GLY A 257 9.04 -13.94 -7.30
CA GLY A 257 10.06 -13.88 -8.34
C GLY A 257 10.12 -15.15 -9.18
N SER A 258 9.98 -16.32 -8.58
CA SER A 258 9.91 -17.60 -9.28
C SER A 258 8.66 -17.76 -10.14
N HIS A 259 7.54 -17.18 -9.70
CA HIS A 259 6.25 -17.31 -10.39
C HIS A 259 6.07 -16.31 -11.54
N THR A 260 6.58 -15.09 -11.42
CA THR A 260 6.33 -14.00 -12.38
C THR A 260 7.57 -13.47 -13.07
N GLY A 261 8.77 -13.91 -12.67
CA GLY A 261 10.04 -13.37 -13.16
C GLY A 261 10.28 -11.90 -12.79
N ALA A 262 9.46 -11.31 -11.90
CA ALA A 262 9.57 -9.94 -11.45
C ALA A 262 10.26 -9.87 -10.08
N LEU A 263 11.18 -8.91 -9.90
CA LEU A 263 11.78 -8.61 -8.61
C LEU A 263 10.73 -7.92 -7.72
N ALA A 264 10.45 -8.50 -6.56
CA ALA A 264 9.60 -7.87 -5.54
C ALA A 264 10.43 -6.83 -4.79
N GLY A 265 9.96 -5.59 -4.77
CA GLY A 265 10.60 -4.50 -4.00
C GLY A 265 10.42 -4.67 -2.49
N PRO A 266 11.21 -3.92 -1.67
CA PRO A 266 11.09 -3.93 -0.22
C PRO A 266 9.67 -3.54 0.22
N ASP A 267 9.12 -4.29 1.15
CA ASP A 267 7.75 -4.08 1.66
C ASP A 267 7.55 -2.69 2.25
N ALA A 268 8.59 -2.15 2.87
CA ALA A 268 8.63 -0.80 3.44
C ALA A 268 8.43 0.31 2.38
N ALA A 269 9.09 0.20 1.21
CA ALA A 269 8.93 1.16 0.14
C ALA A 269 7.52 1.15 -0.44
N ILE A 270 6.90 -0.03 -0.52
CA ILE A 270 5.51 -0.18 -0.96
C ILE A 270 4.55 0.43 0.05
N SER A 271 4.78 0.22 1.35
CA SER A 271 3.97 0.84 2.42
C SER A 271 4.05 2.36 2.37
N ALA A 272 5.27 2.90 2.21
CA ALA A 272 5.49 4.34 2.06
C ALA A 272 4.76 4.90 0.83
N LEU A 273 4.89 4.22 -0.32
CA LEU A 273 4.21 4.60 -1.55
C LEU A 273 2.68 4.62 -1.38
N CYS A 274 2.11 3.55 -0.80
CA CYS A 274 0.67 3.47 -0.55
C CYS A 274 0.19 4.61 0.35
N ALA A 275 0.88 4.86 1.47
CA ALA A 275 0.53 5.93 2.41
C ALA A 275 0.58 7.31 1.73
N GLN A 276 1.59 7.59 0.91
CA GLN A 276 1.74 8.86 0.20
C GLN A 276 0.74 9.03 -0.95
N ALA A 277 0.33 7.95 -1.60
CA ALA A 277 -0.63 7.96 -2.70
C ALA A 277 -2.10 7.76 -2.26
N GLY A 278 -2.37 7.65 -0.95
CA GLY A 278 -3.71 7.40 -0.43
C GLY A 278 -4.29 6.04 -0.83
N VAL A 279 -3.42 5.08 -1.11
CA VAL A 279 -3.82 3.70 -1.41
C VAL A 279 -4.00 2.94 -0.10
N ILE A 280 -5.19 2.42 0.13
CA ILE A 280 -5.51 1.59 1.28
C ILE A 280 -4.78 0.25 1.12
N ARG A 281 -3.80 0.00 1.98
CA ARG A 281 -3.06 -1.25 1.97
C ARG A 281 -3.76 -2.27 2.87
N ALA A 282 -4.35 -3.29 2.26
CA ALA A 282 -4.94 -4.43 2.95
C ALA A 282 -3.89 -5.55 3.14
N ASP A 283 -3.93 -6.21 4.29
CA ASP A 283 -3.01 -7.29 4.62
C ASP A 283 -3.46 -8.65 4.06
N THR A 284 -4.76 -8.84 3.89
CA THR A 284 -5.39 -10.07 3.41
C THR A 284 -6.44 -9.76 2.35
N LEU A 285 -6.82 -10.78 1.57
CA LEU A 285 -7.94 -10.65 0.62
C LEU A 285 -9.27 -10.39 1.35
N GLU A 286 -9.48 -11.02 2.51
CA GLU A 286 -10.66 -10.78 3.33
C GLU A 286 -10.76 -9.28 3.68
N GLN A 287 -9.70 -8.68 4.23
CA GLN A 287 -9.65 -7.26 4.55
C GLN A 287 -9.85 -6.36 3.32
N LEU A 288 -9.34 -6.78 2.14
CA LEU A 288 -9.54 -6.05 0.88
C LEU A 288 -11.04 -5.95 0.53
N PHE A 289 -11.77 -7.06 0.66
CA PHE A 289 -13.20 -7.09 0.38
C PHE A 289 -14.04 -6.47 1.50
N ASP A 290 -13.61 -6.60 2.75
CA ASP A 290 -14.24 -5.94 3.90
C ASP A 290 -14.26 -4.41 3.74
N VAL A 291 -13.12 -3.82 3.40
CA VAL A 291 -13.05 -2.38 3.17
C VAL A 291 -13.81 -1.97 1.91
N ALA A 292 -13.83 -2.82 0.87
CA ALA A 292 -14.61 -2.57 -0.32
C ALA A 292 -16.11 -2.52 -0.05
N MET A 293 -16.63 -3.39 0.82
CA MET A 293 -18.04 -3.35 1.25
C MET A 293 -18.40 -2.00 1.86
N VAL A 294 -17.52 -1.45 2.72
CA VAL A 294 -17.74 -0.14 3.34
C VAL A 294 -17.70 0.96 2.28
N LEU A 295 -16.61 1.05 1.52
CA LEU A 295 -16.36 2.15 0.59
C LEU A 295 -17.31 2.19 -0.62
N ALA A 296 -17.82 1.03 -1.06
CA ALA A 296 -18.76 0.97 -2.18
C ALA A 296 -20.20 1.30 -1.79
N ASN A 297 -20.56 1.11 -0.51
CA ASN A 297 -21.94 1.11 -0.07
C ASN A 297 -22.29 2.20 0.96
N GLN A 298 -21.30 2.79 1.62
CA GLN A 298 -21.52 3.73 2.70
C GLN A 298 -20.87 5.09 2.42
N PRO A 299 -21.41 6.19 3.01
CA PRO A 299 -20.71 7.46 3.00
C PRO A 299 -19.38 7.33 3.74
N LEU A 300 -18.41 8.17 3.37
CA LEU A 300 -17.14 8.20 4.10
C LEU A 300 -17.34 8.79 5.50
N PRO A 301 -16.70 8.18 6.52
CA PRO A 301 -16.75 8.72 7.88
C PRO A 301 -16.06 10.10 7.95
N LYS A 302 -16.67 11.01 8.73
CA LYS A 302 -16.16 12.38 8.95
C LYS A 302 -15.18 12.48 10.12
N GLY A 303 -14.97 11.40 10.83
CA GLY A 303 -14.07 11.31 11.98
C GLY A 303 -13.97 9.90 12.52
N ARG A 304 -13.39 9.78 13.72
CA ARG A 304 -13.01 8.50 14.33
C ARG A 304 -13.98 8.02 15.41
N ARG A 305 -15.06 8.77 15.73
CA ARG A 305 -15.95 8.53 16.85
C ARG A 305 -17.07 7.57 16.44
N VAL A 306 -17.13 6.40 17.07
CA VAL A 306 -18.03 5.30 16.70
C VAL A 306 -19.03 5.03 17.82
N ALA A 307 -20.32 4.99 17.48
CA ALA A 307 -21.33 4.41 18.36
C ALA A 307 -21.49 2.92 18.10
N VAL A 308 -21.67 2.17 19.17
CA VAL A 308 -21.98 0.73 19.13
C VAL A 308 -23.37 0.53 19.73
N VAL A 309 -24.26 -0.12 18.98
CA VAL A 309 -25.57 -0.56 19.46
C VAL A 309 -25.66 -2.06 19.37
N THR A 310 -25.96 -2.73 20.46
CA THR A 310 -25.95 -4.20 20.57
C THR A 310 -27.16 -4.71 21.31
N ASN A 311 -27.57 -5.95 21.05
CA ASN A 311 -28.55 -6.69 21.86
C ASN A 311 -27.86 -7.67 22.83
N ALA A 312 -26.53 -7.61 22.98
CA ALA A 312 -25.77 -8.52 23.83
C ALA A 312 -24.50 -7.84 24.36
N GLY A 313 -24.28 -7.82 25.66
CA GLY A 313 -23.17 -7.13 26.30
C GLY A 313 -21.79 -7.63 25.88
N GLY A 314 -21.57 -8.96 25.80
CA GLY A 314 -20.28 -9.54 25.40
C GLY A 314 -19.78 -9.07 24.03
N PRO A 315 -20.56 -9.18 22.97
CA PRO A 315 -20.24 -8.62 21.65
C PRO A 315 -19.98 -7.10 21.66
N GLY A 316 -20.74 -6.34 22.47
CA GLY A 316 -20.51 -4.90 22.64
C GLY A 316 -19.12 -4.58 23.18
N ILE A 317 -18.68 -5.30 24.21
CA ILE A 317 -17.33 -5.15 24.79
C ILE A 317 -16.27 -5.51 23.74
N LEU A 318 -16.43 -6.64 23.05
CA LEU A 318 -15.49 -7.09 22.02
C LEU A 318 -15.37 -6.07 20.87
N ALA A 319 -16.49 -5.48 20.47
CA ALA A 319 -16.50 -4.43 19.45
C ALA A 319 -15.76 -3.17 19.90
N THR A 320 -15.96 -2.74 21.14
CA THR A 320 -15.26 -1.59 21.72
C THR A 320 -13.74 -1.82 21.71
N ASP A 321 -13.30 -2.96 22.21
CA ASP A 321 -11.88 -3.32 22.23
C ASP A 321 -11.29 -3.35 20.81
N ALA A 322 -12.02 -3.92 19.84
CA ALA A 322 -11.58 -3.99 18.44
C ALA A 322 -11.49 -2.60 17.77
N LEU A 323 -12.47 -1.72 18.05
CA LEU A 323 -12.50 -0.34 17.53
C LEU A 323 -11.33 0.47 18.09
N GLU A 324 -11.11 0.44 19.40
CA GLU A 324 -10.00 1.16 20.03
C GLU A 324 -8.64 0.62 19.60
N ALA A 325 -8.48 -0.71 19.49
CA ALA A 325 -7.26 -1.33 18.97
C ALA A 325 -6.98 -0.95 17.50
N ALA A 326 -8.02 -0.64 16.72
CA ALA A 326 -7.90 -0.12 15.36
C ALA A 326 -7.66 1.40 15.27
N GLY A 327 -7.55 2.11 16.41
CA GLY A 327 -7.33 3.56 16.49
C GLY A 327 -8.59 4.41 16.31
N LEU A 328 -9.77 3.81 16.47
CA LEU A 328 -11.05 4.51 16.53
C LEU A 328 -11.40 4.85 17.98
N LEU A 329 -12.40 5.69 18.17
CA LEU A 329 -12.84 6.16 19.50
C LEU A 329 -14.28 5.69 19.75
N VAL A 330 -14.56 5.24 20.96
CA VAL A 330 -15.92 4.91 21.41
C VAL A 330 -16.32 5.90 22.52
N PRO A 331 -16.73 7.15 22.15
CA PRO A 331 -17.00 8.21 23.12
C PRO A 331 -18.30 7.95 23.88
N ARG A 332 -18.49 8.61 25.02
CA ARG A 332 -19.78 8.71 25.65
C ARG A 332 -20.73 9.50 24.74
N LEU A 333 -21.97 9.05 24.66
CA LEU A 333 -23.00 9.79 23.94
C LEU A 333 -23.33 11.09 24.69
N SER A 334 -23.89 12.06 23.98
CA SER A 334 -24.35 13.31 24.60
C SER A 334 -25.45 13.06 25.65
N ALA A 335 -25.50 13.88 26.68
CA ALA A 335 -26.50 13.77 27.72
C ALA A 335 -27.95 13.80 27.16
N ALA A 336 -28.19 14.55 26.08
CA ALA A 336 -29.48 14.59 25.39
C ALA A 336 -29.83 13.23 24.77
N THR A 337 -28.88 12.58 24.14
CA THR A 337 -29.06 11.24 23.55
C THR A 337 -29.25 10.18 24.63
N GLU A 338 -28.49 10.22 25.74
CA GLU A 338 -28.70 9.29 26.87
C GLU A 338 -30.10 9.43 27.46
N VAL A 339 -30.63 10.66 27.60
CA VAL A 339 -32.00 10.90 28.07
C VAL A 339 -33.05 10.37 27.09
N ALA A 340 -32.84 10.60 25.78
CA ALA A 340 -33.75 10.11 24.75
C ALA A 340 -33.77 8.57 24.69
N LEU A 341 -32.60 7.93 24.83
CA LEU A 341 -32.48 6.47 24.89
C LEU A 341 -33.23 5.89 26.12
N LYS A 342 -33.10 6.50 27.30
CA LYS A 342 -33.84 6.08 28.50
C LYS A 342 -35.35 6.18 28.34
N ALA A 343 -35.85 7.07 27.48
CA ALA A 343 -37.27 7.22 27.23
C ALA A 343 -37.87 6.12 26.33
N VAL A 344 -37.04 5.47 25.51
CA VAL A 344 -37.48 4.45 24.54
C VAL A 344 -37.01 3.04 24.88
N LEU A 345 -35.99 2.89 25.72
CA LEU A 345 -35.45 1.61 26.14
C LEU A 345 -35.94 1.23 27.54
N ARG A 346 -35.82 -0.05 27.86
CA ARG A 346 -36.15 -0.55 29.21
C ARG A 346 -35.17 0.00 30.25
N PRO A 347 -35.57 0.08 31.52
CA PRO A 347 -34.72 0.61 32.59
C PRO A 347 -33.41 -0.17 32.79
N GLU A 348 -33.38 -1.47 32.43
CA GLU A 348 -32.22 -2.36 32.56
C GLU A 348 -31.24 -2.22 31.41
N ALA A 349 -31.64 -1.57 30.30
CA ALA A 349 -30.78 -1.34 29.14
C ALA A 349 -29.63 -0.37 29.46
N SER A 350 -28.48 -0.58 28.90
CA SER A 350 -27.36 0.37 28.93
C SER A 350 -27.57 1.45 27.87
N VAL A 351 -27.62 2.70 28.29
CA VAL A 351 -27.72 3.87 27.39
C VAL A 351 -26.35 4.53 27.13
N GLN A 352 -25.32 4.04 27.77
CA GLN A 352 -23.95 4.46 27.48
C GLN A 352 -23.42 3.74 26.23
N ASN A 353 -22.42 4.34 25.56
CA ASN A 353 -21.78 3.69 24.45
C ASN A 353 -20.78 2.64 24.99
N PRO A 354 -20.93 1.35 24.68
CA PRO A 354 -21.96 0.67 23.88
C PRO A 354 -23.37 0.74 24.46
N VAL A 355 -24.36 1.03 23.60
CA VAL A 355 -25.77 0.95 23.93
C VAL A 355 -26.22 -0.51 23.88
N ASP A 356 -26.53 -1.13 25.03
CA ASP A 356 -27.04 -2.50 25.08
C ASP A 356 -28.56 -2.48 25.32
N VAL A 357 -29.30 -2.83 24.29
CA VAL A 357 -30.77 -2.83 24.30
C VAL A 357 -31.37 -4.11 24.89
N LEU A 358 -30.54 -5.08 25.30
CA LEU A 358 -30.88 -6.41 25.83
C LEU A 358 -31.35 -7.40 24.76
N ALA A 359 -31.17 -8.71 25.06
CA ALA A 359 -31.37 -9.81 24.10
C ALA A 359 -32.80 -9.96 23.60
N ASP A 360 -33.78 -9.59 24.41
CA ASP A 360 -35.21 -9.72 24.13
C ASP A 360 -35.84 -8.40 23.64
N SER A 361 -35.05 -7.40 23.26
CA SER A 361 -35.54 -6.16 22.65
C SER A 361 -36.22 -6.44 21.31
N ASP A 362 -37.34 -5.72 21.10
CA ASP A 362 -38.04 -5.73 19.83
C ASP A 362 -37.30 -4.91 18.75
N PRO A 363 -37.62 -5.12 17.46
CA PRO A 363 -37.01 -4.40 16.36
C PRO A 363 -37.25 -2.88 16.39
N GLU A 364 -38.37 -2.42 16.99
CA GLU A 364 -38.72 -1.00 17.07
C GLU A 364 -37.79 -0.28 18.06
N ALA A 365 -37.60 -0.83 19.26
CA ALA A 365 -36.69 -0.31 20.27
C ALA A 365 -35.25 -0.33 19.79
N TYR A 366 -34.84 -1.43 19.13
CA TYR A 366 -33.49 -1.53 18.50
C TYR A 366 -33.31 -0.45 17.43
N GLY A 367 -34.26 -0.29 16.52
CA GLY A 367 -34.23 0.74 15.48
C GLY A 367 -34.26 2.16 16.03
N ALA A 368 -34.99 2.41 17.12
CA ALA A 368 -35.00 3.71 17.81
C ALA A 368 -33.61 4.02 18.40
N ALA A 369 -32.97 3.03 19.05
CA ALA A 369 -31.62 3.20 19.61
C ALA A 369 -30.61 3.53 18.51
N LEU A 370 -30.66 2.82 17.38
CA LEU A 370 -29.79 3.09 16.22
C LEU A 370 -29.97 4.54 15.72
N ARG A 371 -31.18 4.99 15.51
CA ARG A 371 -31.48 6.36 15.03
C ARG A 371 -31.01 7.43 16.01
N LEU A 372 -31.22 7.24 17.30
CA LEU A 372 -30.79 8.18 18.34
C LEU A 372 -29.26 8.26 18.43
N ALA A 373 -28.58 7.11 18.42
CA ALA A 373 -27.11 7.07 18.42
C ALA A 373 -26.53 7.69 17.15
N LEU A 374 -27.17 7.46 15.99
CA LEU A 374 -26.69 8.01 14.70
C LEU A 374 -26.90 9.55 14.64
N ALA A 375 -27.94 10.06 15.29
CA ALA A 375 -28.21 11.50 15.36
C ALA A 375 -27.30 12.25 16.35
N ASP A 376 -26.56 11.53 17.20
CA ASP A 376 -25.68 12.14 18.22
C ASP A 376 -24.52 12.92 17.54
N PRO A 377 -24.25 14.19 17.94
CA PRO A 377 -23.18 15.02 17.38
C PRO A 377 -21.78 14.49 17.71
N GLU A 378 -21.63 13.67 18.75
CA GLU A 378 -20.36 13.05 19.15
C GLU A 378 -20.06 11.74 18.38
N VAL A 379 -20.87 11.38 17.37
CA VAL A 379 -20.77 10.15 16.61
C VAL A 379 -20.52 10.46 15.15
N ASP A 380 -19.52 9.78 14.54
CA ASP A 380 -19.15 9.89 13.11
C ASP A 380 -19.50 8.62 12.32
N ALA A 381 -19.70 7.49 13.02
CA ALA A 381 -20.06 6.19 12.43
C ALA A 381 -20.80 5.32 13.44
N LEU A 382 -21.53 4.30 12.98
CA LEU A 382 -22.26 3.38 13.83
C LEU A 382 -21.97 1.91 13.45
N VAL A 383 -21.77 1.07 14.47
CA VAL A 383 -21.72 -0.39 14.36
C VAL A 383 -22.91 -1.01 15.08
N ALA A 384 -23.79 -1.66 14.31
CA ALA A 384 -24.97 -2.36 14.79
C ALA A 384 -24.66 -3.85 14.98
N LEU A 385 -24.67 -4.33 16.22
CA LEU A 385 -24.39 -5.73 16.55
C LEU A 385 -25.69 -6.47 16.85
N TYR A 386 -25.84 -7.63 16.25
CA TYR A 386 -26.98 -8.49 16.51
C TYR A 386 -26.58 -9.95 16.67
N VAL A 387 -26.95 -10.51 17.82
CA VAL A 387 -26.85 -11.95 18.10
C VAL A 387 -28.27 -12.49 18.07
N PRO A 388 -28.67 -13.37 17.11
CA PRO A 388 -30.03 -13.84 16.99
C PRO A 388 -30.45 -14.69 18.21
N PRO A 389 -31.36 -14.22 19.08
CA PRO A 389 -31.97 -15.08 20.07
C PRO A 389 -33.12 -15.87 19.45
N VAL A 390 -33.56 -16.94 20.12
CA VAL A 390 -34.67 -17.78 19.64
C VAL A 390 -35.99 -17.01 19.50
N THR A 391 -36.10 -15.86 20.19
CA THR A 391 -37.35 -15.10 20.36
C THR A 391 -37.53 -13.91 19.40
N SER A 392 -36.53 -13.58 18.58
CA SER A 392 -36.60 -12.45 17.63
C SER A 392 -36.26 -12.84 16.20
N SER A 393 -36.88 -12.17 15.21
CA SER A 393 -36.59 -12.39 13.79
C SER A 393 -35.37 -11.59 13.35
N ALA A 394 -34.40 -12.30 12.75
CA ALA A 394 -33.21 -11.69 12.16
C ALA A 394 -33.57 -10.73 11.02
N GLU A 395 -34.62 -11.06 10.24
CA GLU A 395 -35.11 -10.21 9.13
C GLU A 395 -35.71 -8.91 9.64
N ALA A 396 -36.45 -8.96 10.74
CA ALA A 396 -37.03 -7.76 11.34
C ALA A 396 -35.94 -6.83 11.89
N MET A 397 -34.91 -7.39 12.51
CA MET A 397 -33.73 -6.61 12.98
C MET A 397 -32.94 -6.02 11.82
N ALA A 398 -32.72 -6.80 10.76
CA ALA A 398 -32.09 -6.29 9.54
C ALA A 398 -32.89 -5.14 8.92
N ALA A 399 -34.23 -5.25 8.90
CA ALA A 399 -35.12 -4.17 8.44
C ALA A 399 -34.99 -2.91 9.31
N ALA A 400 -34.89 -3.04 10.63
CA ALA A 400 -34.68 -1.93 11.55
C ALA A 400 -33.34 -1.23 11.29
N ILE A 401 -32.25 -1.99 11.06
CA ILE A 401 -30.94 -1.44 10.70
C ILE A 401 -31.01 -0.69 9.36
N VAL A 402 -31.63 -1.29 8.34
CA VAL A 402 -31.81 -0.67 7.02
C VAL A 402 -32.58 0.65 7.13
N GLN A 403 -33.66 0.69 7.92
CA GLN A 403 -34.42 1.91 8.14
C GLN A 403 -33.60 2.98 8.86
N ALA A 404 -32.80 2.61 9.85
CA ALA A 404 -31.95 3.55 10.57
C ALA A 404 -30.80 4.10 9.68
N ALA A 405 -30.25 3.27 8.80
CA ALA A 405 -29.20 3.66 7.86
C ALA A 405 -29.72 4.51 6.69
N ALA A 406 -31.02 4.44 6.38
CA ALA A 406 -31.59 5.10 5.21
C ALA A 406 -31.44 6.62 5.28
N GLY A 407 -30.73 7.22 4.31
CA GLY A 407 -30.49 8.66 4.22
C GLY A 407 -29.48 9.22 5.23
N SER A 408 -28.79 8.35 5.98
CA SER A 408 -27.71 8.78 6.88
C SER A 408 -26.49 9.28 6.08
N ASP A 409 -25.93 10.38 6.53
CA ASP A 409 -24.63 10.89 6.07
C ASP A 409 -23.44 10.33 6.86
N LYS A 410 -23.70 9.46 7.83
CA LYS A 410 -22.72 8.70 8.62
C LYS A 410 -22.78 7.22 8.25
N PRO A 411 -21.65 6.53 8.11
CA PRO A 411 -21.63 5.12 7.76
C PRO A 411 -22.25 4.25 8.88
N VAL A 412 -23.03 3.27 8.47
CA VAL A 412 -23.64 2.25 9.32
C VAL A 412 -23.15 0.88 8.87
N LEU A 413 -22.43 0.18 9.76
CA LEU A 413 -21.97 -1.18 9.57
C LEU A 413 -22.79 -2.11 10.46
N SER A 414 -23.01 -3.35 10.01
CA SER A 414 -23.69 -4.35 10.83
C SER A 414 -22.82 -5.56 11.10
N CYS A 415 -23.02 -6.22 12.23
CA CYS A 415 -22.45 -7.53 12.54
C CYS A 415 -23.57 -8.47 12.96
N PHE A 416 -23.80 -9.51 12.18
CA PHE A 416 -24.74 -10.59 12.49
C PHE A 416 -23.97 -11.82 12.94
N MET A 417 -24.01 -12.11 14.25
CA MET A 417 -23.22 -13.17 14.89
C MET A 417 -24.06 -14.43 15.03
N GLY A 418 -23.97 -15.33 14.07
CA GLY A 418 -24.70 -16.60 14.03
C GLY A 418 -24.89 -17.10 12.61
N SER A 419 -25.16 -18.39 12.44
CA SER A 419 -25.28 -19.01 11.11
C SER A 419 -26.70 -19.49 10.78
N HIS A 420 -27.57 -19.66 11.77
CA HIS A 420 -28.92 -20.16 11.55
C HIS A 420 -29.93 -19.00 11.43
N GLY A 421 -30.74 -19.02 10.36
CA GLY A 421 -31.83 -18.05 10.14
C GLY A 421 -31.37 -16.68 9.64
N VAL A 422 -30.10 -16.54 9.22
CA VAL A 422 -29.52 -15.24 8.88
C VAL A 422 -29.36 -14.96 7.37
N PRO A 423 -29.42 -15.95 6.43
CA PRO A 423 -29.12 -15.69 5.02
C PRO A 423 -30.03 -14.63 4.39
N GLU A 424 -31.34 -14.64 4.67
CA GLU A 424 -32.29 -13.68 4.15
C GLU A 424 -32.09 -12.30 4.74
N ALA A 425 -31.76 -12.22 6.02
CA ALA A 425 -31.41 -10.96 6.70
C ALA A 425 -30.16 -10.34 6.08
N LEU A 426 -29.09 -11.11 5.89
CA LEU A 426 -27.86 -10.67 5.22
C LEU A 426 -28.13 -10.21 3.79
N ALA A 427 -28.89 -11.02 3.02
CA ALA A 427 -29.25 -10.65 1.66
C ALA A 427 -30.06 -9.34 1.62
N SER A 428 -30.88 -9.07 2.62
CA SER A 428 -31.62 -7.80 2.76
C SER A 428 -30.68 -6.63 3.03
N LEU A 429 -29.74 -6.78 3.98
CA LEU A 429 -28.73 -5.76 4.30
C LEU A 429 -27.89 -5.42 3.06
N HIS A 430 -27.36 -6.43 2.37
CA HIS A 430 -26.55 -6.24 1.16
C HIS A 430 -27.33 -5.53 0.04
N ARG A 431 -28.59 -5.96 -0.24
CA ARG A 431 -29.44 -5.29 -1.24
C ARG A 431 -29.73 -3.82 -0.89
N LYS A 432 -29.66 -3.45 0.37
CA LYS A 432 -29.87 -2.09 0.88
C LYS A 432 -28.58 -1.35 1.21
N HIS A 433 -27.45 -1.90 0.70
CA HIS A 433 -26.12 -1.29 0.82
C HIS A 433 -25.62 -1.11 2.27
N VAL A 434 -26.10 -1.95 3.23
CA VAL A 434 -25.55 -2.00 4.59
C VAL A 434 -24.52 -3.14 4.66
N PRO A 435 -23.22 -2.82 4.83
CA PRO A 435 -22.17 -3.83 5.00
C PRO A 435 -22.45 -4.69 6.24
N SER A 436 -22.31 -6.00 6.09
CA SER A 436 -22.51 -6.93 7.21
C SER A 436 -21.29 -7.81 7.40
N PHE A 437 -20.80 -7.86 8.63
CA PHE A 437 -19.63 -8.61 9.04
C PHE A 437 -20.04 -9.77 9.94
N ARG A 438 -19.23 -10.83 9.92
CA ARG A 438 -19.48 -11.97 10.82
C ARG A 438 -19.10 -11.65 12.26
N PHE A 439 -18.02 -10.85 12.45
CA PHE A 439 -17.49 -10.46 13.75
C PHE A 439 -17.08 -8.98 13.75
N PRO A 440 -17.10 -8.30 14.92
CA PRO A 440 -16.84 -6.87 15.00
C PRO A 440 -15.39 -6.48 14.64
N GLU A 441 -14.41 -7.37 14.75
CA GLU A 441 -13.02 -7.10 14.40
C GLU A 441 -12.85 -6.77 12.90
N GLY A 442 -13.60 -7.46 12.04
CA GLY A 442 -13.64 -7.17 10.60
C GLY A 442 -14.21 -5.78 10.32
N ALA A 443 -15.35 -5.47 10.96
CA ALA A 443 -16.00 -4.17 10.84
C ALA A 443 -15.09 -3.03 11.35
N ALA A 444 -14.45 -3.21 12.50
CA ALA A 444 -13.53 -2.23 13.10
C ALA A 444 -12.35 -1.91 12.18
N LYS A 445 -11.69 -2.95 11.64
CA LYS A 445 -10.57 -2.79 10.71
C LYS A 445 -10.99 -2.12 9.40
N ALA A 446 -12.12 -2.54 8.81
CA ALA A 446 -12.63 -1.96 7.58
C ALA A 446 -13.00 -0.47 7.77
N LEU A 447 -13.66 -0.14 8.90
CA LEU A 447 -14.01 1.23 9.23
C LEU A 447 -12.77 2.10 9.47
N ALA A 448 -11.77 1.59 10.20
CA ALA A 448 -10.51 2.32 10.44
C ALA A 448 -9.77 2.64 9.14
N LEU A 449 -9.74 1.71 8.18
CA LEU A 449 -9.16 1.94 6.86
C LEU A 449 -9.96 2.98 6.06
N ALA A 450 -11.29 2.97 6.17
CA ALA A 450 -12.15 3.97 5.53
C ALA A 450 -11.94 5.37 6.13
N VAL A 451 -11.78 5.47 7.46
CA VAL A 451 -11.43 6.71 8.17
C VAL A 451 -10.08 7.24 7.72
N ALA A 452 -9.06 6.40 7.72
CA ALA A 452 -7.70 6.80 7.29
C ALA A 452 -7.69 7.31 5.84
N TYR A 453 -8.46 6.68 4.95
CA TYR A 453 -8.62 7.16 3.59
C TYR A 453 -9.37 8.50 3.53
N ALA A 454 -10.44 8.68 4.32
CA ALA A 454 -11.19 9.95 4.37
C ALA A 454 -10.30 11.10 4.84
N GLU A 455 -9.52 10.89 5.91
CA GLU A 455 -8.53 11.86 6.42
C GLU A 455 -7.48 12.22 5.36
N TRP A 456 -6.92 11.20 4.67
CA TRP A 456 -5.96 11.44 3.59
C TRP A 456 -6.58 12.24 2.43
N ARG A 457 -7.82 11.92 2.05
CA ARG A 457 -8.53 12.59 0.95
C ARG A 457 -8.84 14.06 1.27
N GLU A 458 -9.17 14.38 2.52
CA GLU A 458 -9.47 15.74 2.98
C GLU A 458 -8.21 16.57 3.20
N ALA A 459 -7.06 15.93 3.46
CA ALA A 459 -5.80 16.62 3.61
C ALA A 459 -5.46 17.42 2.35
N PRO A 460 -4.88 18.62 2.48
CA PRO A 460 -4.45 19.42 1.33
C PRO A 460 -3.54 18.61 0.40
N GLU A 461 -3.63 18.89 -0.90
CA GLU A 461 -2.73 18.28 -1.86
C GLU A 461 -1.28 18.64 -1.52
N SER A 462 -0.47 17.60 -1.31
CA SER A 462 0.90 17.77 -0.85
C SER A 462 1.79 18.25 -1.98
N VAL A 463 2.36 19.44 -1.85
CA VAL A 463 3.37 19.95 -2.78
C VAL A 463 4.70 19.28 -2.46
N LEU A 464 5.27 18.58 -3.43
CA LEU A 464 6.59 17.98 -3.31
C LEU A 464 7.66 19.07 -3.26
N GLU A 465 8.60 18.94 -2.34
CA GLU A 465 9.73 19.87 -2.27
C GLU A 465 10.61 19.73 -3.52
N LYS A 466 11.06 20.87 -4.06
CA LYS A 466 11.94 20.85 -5.22
C LYS A 466 13.26 20.21 -4.83
N SER A 467 13.83 19.41 -5.72
CA SER A 467 15.21 18.92 -5.57
C SER A 467 16.16 20.11 -5.44
N ALA A 468 16.96 20.11 -4.40
CA ALA A 468 18.04 21.07 -4.25
C ALA A 468 19.19 20.70 -5.22
N GLU A 469 19.88 21.71 -5.72
CA GLU A 469 21.12 21.49 -6.46
C GLU A 469 22.21 20.96 -5.52
N ALA A 470 23.01 20.03 -6.04
CA ALA A 470 24.10 19.43 -5.27
C ALA A 470 25.18 20.52 -4.97
N PRO A 471 25.55 20.73 -3.70
CA PRO A 471 26.66 21.61 -3.38
C PRO A 471 27.96 21.13 -4.03
N GLY A 472 28.72 22.03 -4.66
CA GLY A 472 29.98 21.67 -5.31
C GLY A 472 30.98 21.01 -4.37
N ALA A 473 31.02 21.42 -3.09
CA ALA A 473 31.83 20.80 -2.06
C ALA A 473 31.44 19.33 -1.80
N ALA A 474 30.13 19.00 -1.74
CA ALA A 474 29.66 17.61 -1.58
C ALA A 474 30.08 16.75 -2.78
N THR A 475 29.85 17.27 -3.99
CA THR A 475 30.25 16.58 -5.24
C THR A 475 31.77 16.32 -5.28
N TYR A 476 32.58 17.28 -4.85
CA TYR A 476 34.04 17.12 -4.75
C TYR A 476 34.44 16.01 -3.76
N VAL A 477 33.83 15.97 -2.57
CA VAL A 477 34.08 14.92 -1.58
C VAL A 477 33.76 13.54 -2.15
N LEU A 478 32.59 13.38 -2.81
CA LEU A 478 32.20 12.11 -3.39
C LEU A 478 33.11 11.67 -4.55
N SER A 479 33.59 12.62 -5.38
CA SER A 479 34.55 12.31 -6.46
C SER A 479 35.87 11.78 -5.92
N ARG A 480 36.39 12.40 -4.84
CA ARG A 480 37.64 11.95 -4.16
C ARG A 480 37.45 10.57 -3.50
N ALA A 481 36.31 10.39 -2.81
CA ALA A 481 36.00 9.10 -2.25
C ALA A 481 35.88 8.01 -3.33
N ARG A 482 35.27 8.33 -4.49
CA ARG A 482 35.15 7.42 -5.62
C ARG A 482 36.52 7.06 -6.23
N GLU A 483 37.45 7.99 -6.34
CA GLU A 483 38.82 7.72 -6.77
C GLU A 483 39.52 6.69 -5.86
N ARG A 484 39.32 6.80 -4.54
CA ARG A 484 39.86 5.87 -3.53
C ARG A 484 39.18 4.49 -3.56
N LEU A 485 37.84 4.47 -3.64
CA LEU A 485 37.02 3.27 -3.54
C LEU A 485 36.92 2.50 -4.88
N GLY A 486 37.21 3.15 -6.00
CA GLY A 486 37.07 2.56 -7.31
C GLY A 486 35.62 2.26 -7.71
N ARG A 487 35.45 1.31 -8.65
CA ARG A 487 34.12 0.94 -9.17
C ARG A 487 33.27 0.17 -8.17
N GLU A 488 33.88 -0.56 -7.26
CA GLU A 488 33.18 -1.40 -6.26
C GLU A 488 32.32 -0.54 -5.31
N GLY A 489 32.70 0.72 -5.10
CA GLY A 489 32.06 1.58 -4.12
C GLY A 489 32.45 1.19 -2.69
N GLY A 490 31.62 1.56 -1.72
CA GLY A 490 31.83 1.27 -0.31
C GLY A 490 31.61 2.47 0.59
N TRP A 491 31.96 2.33 1.86
CA TRP A 491 31.78 3.37 2.87
C TRP A 491 32.83 4.48 2.75
N LEU A 492 32.36 5.72 2.86
CA LEU A 492 33.22 6.86 3.08
C LEU A 492 33.95 6.72 4.42
N ASP A 493 35.16 7.26 4.52
CA ASP A 493 35.82 7.39 5.82
C ASP A 493 35.13 8.49 6.68
N ALA A 494 35.48 8.55 7.96
CA ALA A 494 34.82 9.45 8.91
C ALA A 494 35.00 10.95 8.54
N GLN A 495 36.12 11.32 7.90
CA GLN A 495 36.41 12.70 7.49
C GLN A 495 35.63 13.05 6.22
N GLU A 496 35.63 12.15 5.22
CA GLU A 496 34.85 12.29 3.99
C GLU A 496 33.35 12.39 4.28
N ALA A 497 32.83 11.51 5.17
CA ALA A 497 31.43 11.53 5.56
C ALA A 497 31.05 12.82 6.30
N ALA A 498 31.89 13.29 7.22
CA ALA A 498 31.67 14.56 7.91
C ALA A 498 31.70 15.76 6.95
N ALA A 499 32.68 15.82 6.02
CA ALA A 499 32.78 16.87 5.03
C ALA A 499 31.56 16.88 4.08
N PHE A 500 31.05 15.71 3.70
CA PHE A 500 29.82 15.57 2.94
C PHE A 500 28.61 16.12 3.72
N GLY A 501 28.49 15.76 5.01
CA GLY A 501 27.43 16.26 5.88
C GLY A 501 27.49 17.78 6.07
N GLU A 502 28.68 18.34 6.28
CA GLU A 502 28.89 19.78 6.40
C GLU A 502 28.49 20.52 5.12
N ALA A 503 28.87 19.99 3.95
CA ALA A 503 28.51 20.58 2.66
C ALA A 503 26.98 20.66 2.45
N TRP A 504 26.23 19.73 3.03
CA TRP A 504 24.76 19.71 3.02
C TRP A 504 24.13 20.44 4.21
N GLY A 505 24.93 21.08 5.05
CA GLY A 505 24.46 21.83 6.23
C GLY A 505 23.87 20.94 7.31
N LEU A 506 24.28 19.66 7.38
CA LEU A 506 23.88 18.76 8.45
C LEU A 506 24.63 19.16 9.73
N PRO A 507 23.95 19.50 10.83
CA PRO A 507 24.61 19.92 12.06
C PRO A 507 25.38 18.76 12.70
N MET A 508 26.68 18.93 12.85
CA MET A 508 27.56 17.95 13.47
C MET A 508 28.38 18.59 14.60
N PRO A 509 28.74 17.85 15.66
CA PRO A 509 29.60 18.39 16.70
C PRO A 509 31.02 18.59 16.15
N ALA A 510 31.71 19.58 16.71
CA ALA A 510 33.12 19.79 16.37
C ALA A 510 33.94 18.53 16.62
N GLN A 511 34.76 18.13 15.64
CA GLN A 511 35.57 16.92 15.70
C GLN A 511 36.92 17.10 15.00
N ARG A 512 37.87 16.27 15.38
CA ARG A 512 39.21 16.21 14.79
C ARG A 512 39.64 14.77 14.56
N LYS A 513 40.06 14.46 13.33
CA LYS A 513 40.73 13.21 12.99
C LYS A 513 42.23 13.40 13.28
N VAL A 514 42.81 12.49 14.02
CA VAL A 514 44.20 12.55 14.48
C VAL A 514 44.92 11.23 14.23
N ALA A 515 46.23 11.25 14.24
CA ALA A 515 47.04 10.04 14.17
C ALA A 515 46.64 9.06 15.29
N PRO A 516 46.77 7.72 15.06
CA PRO A 516 46.40 6.71 16.05
C PRO A 516 47.44 6.64 17.19
N THR A 517 47.53 7.73 17.97
CA THR A 517 48.40 7.82 19.15
C THR A 517 47.62 8.45 20.31
N ALA A 518 47.96 8.06 21.54
CA ALA A 518 47.33 8.63 22.70
C ALA A 518 47.62 10.13 22.85
N GLN A 519 48.85 10.56 22.56
CA GLN A 519 49.25 11.96 22.62
C GLN A 519 48.45 12.84 21.67
N ALA A 520 48.28 12.44 20.38
CA ALA A 520 47.53 13.24 19.41
C ALA A 520 46.04 13.33 19.82
N ALA A 521 45.47 12.28 20.41
CA ALA A 521 44.10 12.30 20.90
C ALA A 521 43.94 13.26 22.10
N GLU A 522 44.88 13.25 23.04
CA GLU A 522 44.92 14.11 24.21
C GLU A 522 45.02 15.60 23.82
N GLU A 523 45.92 15.91 22.91
CA GLU A 523 46.09 17.29 22.38
C GLU A 523 44.81 17.81 21.66
N ALA A 524 44.21 16.98 20.86
CA ALA A 524 42.94 17.32 20.17
C ALA A 524 41.78 17.51 21.16
N ALA A 525 41.70 16.70 22.21
CA ALA A 525 40.67 16.83 23.24
C ALA A 525 40.80 18.18 24.03
N VAL A 526 42.01 18.58 24.37
CA VAL A 526 42.27 19.88 25.00
C VAL A 526 41.83 21.04 24.11
N GLN A 527 42.08 20.95 22.81
CA GLN A 527 41.70 21.99 21.84
C GLN A 527 40.17 22.05 21.61
N LEU A 528 39.47 20.91 21.65
CA LEU A 528 38.01 20.87 21.48
C LEU A 528 37.25 21.25 22.75
N GLY A 529 37.88 21.08 23.93
CA GLY A 529 37.23 21.27 25.22
C GLY A 529 36.41 20.04 25.64
N PHE A 530 36.41 19.79 26.94
CA PHE A 530 35.71 18.64 27.52
C PHE A 530 34.22 18.94 27.81
N PRO A 531 33.35 17.94 27.88
CA PRO A 531 33.62 16.50 27.64
C PRO A 531 33.76 16.15 26.16
N VAL A 532 34.52 15.08 25.87
CA VAL A 532 34.71 14.58 24.49
C VAL A 532 34.38 13.08 24.39
N VAL A 533 34.14 12.66 23.15
CA VAL A 533 34.02 11.28 22.72
C VAL A 533 35.25 10.91 21.91
N LEU A 534 35.80 9.74 22.14
CA LEU A 534 36.86 9.17 21.31
C LEU A 534 36.30 8.01 20.49
N LYS A 535 36.58 8.01 19.17
CA LYS A 535 36.18 6.99 18.22
C LYS A 535 37.40 6.45 17.50
N ALA A 536 37.48 5.13 17.32
CA ALA A 536 38.49 4.50 16.46
C ALA A 536 37.97 4.36 15.04
N ASP A 537 38.75 4.85 14.06
CA ASP A 537 38.46 4.70 12.64
C ASP A 537 39.07 3.38 12.13
N VAL A 538 38.25 2.30 12.21
CA VAL A 538 38.64 0.95 11.81
C VAL A 538 37.88 0.57 10.55
N SER A 539 38.60 0.22 9.49
CA SER A 539 38.00 -0.15 8.21
C SER A 539 37.08 -1.38 8.35
N GLY A 540 35.85 -1.29 7.83
CA GLY A 540 34.90 -2.41 7.82
C GLY A 540 34.18 -2.67 9.16
N LEU A 541 34.48 -1.92 10.22
CA LEU A 541 33.81 -2.07 11.52
C LEU A 541 32.43 -1.41 11.52
N VAL A 542 31.39 -2.21 11.50
CA VAL A 542 29.99 -1.74 11.45
C VAL A 542 29.45 -1.38 12.84
N HIS A 543 29.65 -2.23 13.85
CA HIS A 543 29.16 -2.04 15.23
C HIS A 543 30.27 -1.51 16.15
N LYS A 544 30.58 -0.20 16.01
CA LYS A 544 31.70 0.45 16.71
C LYS A 544 31.61 0.34 18.25
N THR A 545 30.40 0.44 18.81
CA THR A 545 30.19 0.42 20.26
C THR A 545 30.46 -0.98 20.85
N GLU A 546 29.99 -2.03 20.21
CA GLU A 546 30.18 -3.42 20.67
C GLU A 546 31.66 -3.86 20.61
N ALA A 547 32.36 -3.34 19.59
CA ALA A 547 33.79 -3.60 19.41
C ALA A 547 34.69 -2.76 20.31
N GLY A 548 34.15 -1.92 21.19
CA GLY A 548 34.92 -1.02 22.03
C GLY A 548 35.64 0.11 21.28
N ALA A 549 35.19 0.41 20.08
CA ALA A 549 35.75 1.47 19.21
C ALA A 549 35.17 2.87 19.51
N VAL A 550 34.35 3.03 20.55
CA VAL A 550 33.78 4.30 21.02
C VAL A 550 33.91 4.40 22.54
N ALA A 551 34.42 5.53 23.03
CA ALA A 551 34.44 5.86 24.46
C ALA A 551 33.77 7.22 24.69
N LEU A 552 32.76 7.23 25.56
CA LEU A 552 31.93 8.40 25.89
C LEU A 552 32.32 8.96 27.26
N GLY A 553 31.96 10.23 27.52
CA GLY A 553 32.06 10.84 28.83
C GLY A 553 33.49 11.12 29.26
N LEU A 554 34.42 11.35 28.35
CA LEU A 554 35.80 11.65 28.63
C LEU A 554 35.95 13.12 29.06
N THR A 555 36.24 13.35 30.34
CA THR A 555 36.27 14.69 30.96
C THR A 555 37.68 15.18 31.26
N SER A 556 38.72 14.39 30.98
CA SER A 556 40.12 14.80 31.15
C SER A 556 41.03 14.21 30.08
N SER A 557 42.19 14.82 29.89
CA SER A 557 43.26 14.38 28.97
C SER A 557 43.71 12.95 29.31
N GLU A 558 43.86 12.64 30.60
CA GLU A 558 44.30 11.29 31.08
C GLU A 558 43.26 10.20 30.69
N GLN A 559 41.96 10.50 30.79
CA GLN A 559 40.90 9.57 30.40
C GLN A 559 40.93 9.33 28.87
N VAL A 560 41.17 10.37 28.10
CA VAL A 560 41.32 10.28 26.63
C VAL A 560 42.50 9.42 26.26
N GLY A 561 43.67 9.65 26.89
CA GLY A 561 44.87 8.85 26.67
C GLY A 561 44.69 7.39 27.07
N ALA A 562 44.01 7.11 28.18
CA ALA A 562 43.72 5.74 28.62
C ALA A 562 42.77 5.04 27.62
N ALA A 563 41.73 5.72 27.13
CA ALA A 563 40.82 5.21 26.12
C ALA A 563 41.53 4.94 24.79
N ALA A 564 42.36 5.90 24.33
CA ALA A 564 43.14 5.77 23.11
C ALA A 564 44.05 4.55 23.13
N ARG A 565 44.80 4.34 24.21
CA ARG A 565 45.66 3.14 24.40
C ARG A 565 44.90 1.82 24.28
N LYS A 566 43.66 1.75 24.78
CA LYS A 566 42.80 0.56 24.61
C LYS A 566 42.36 0.37 23.16
N MET A 567 41.99 1.47 22.50
CA MET A 567 41.50 1.44 21.09
C MET A 567 42.62 1.13 20.08
N LEU A 568 43.89 1.41 20.42
CA LEU A 568 45.01 1.06 19.55
C LEU A 568 45.16 -0.48 19.35
N ALA A 569 44.63 -1.31 20.24
CA ALA A 569 44.54 -2.76 20.05
C ALA A 569 43.63 -3.18 18.89
N LEU A 570 42.77 -2.27 18.37
CA LEU A 570 41.91 -2.47 17.19
C LEU A 570 42.62 -2.09 15.89
N GLU A 571 43.88 -1.70 15.93
CA GLU A 571 44.69 -1.24 14.79
C GLU A 571 43.95 -0.18 13.93
N PRO A 572 43.46 0.92 14.52
CA PRO A 572 42.69 1.92 13.78
C PRO A 572 43.62 2.70 12.83
N ALA A 573 43.08 3.04 11.64
CA ALA A 573 43.77 3.92 10.70
C ALA A 573 43.94 5.35 11.26
N ALA A 574 43.03 5.78 12.13
CA ALA A 574 43.04 7.07 12.81
C ALA A 574 42.19 7.02 14.09
N LEU A 575 42.33 8.03 14.93
CA LEU A 575 41.38 8.32 16.01
C LEU A 575 40.60 9.59 15.68
N VAL A 576 39.33 9.64 16.06
CA VAL A 576 38.46 10.81 15.95
C VAL A 576 38.07 11.27 17.34
N VAL A 577 38.49 12.48 17.69
CA VAL A 577 38.07 13.15 18.93
C VAL A 577 36.91 14.09 18.58
N GLN A 578 35.80 13.94 19.25
CA GLN A 578 34.57 14.70 18.96
C GLN A 578 34.04 15.33 20.27
N ARG A 579 33.56 16.58 20.18
CA ARG A 579 32.88 17.19 21.33
C ARG A 579 31.62 16.41 21.66
N GLN A 580 31.43 16.08 22.92
CA GLN A 580 30.25 15.34 23.36
C GLN A 580 29.03 16.24 23.35
N VAL A 581 27.94 15.74 22.78
CA VAL A 581 26.60 16.35 22.85
C VAL A 581 25.86 15.73 24.02
N GLU A 582 25.52 16.54 25.01
CA GLU A 582 24.82 16.10 26.21
C GLU A 582 23.31 16.29 26.06
N GLY A 583 22.54 15.41 26.70
CA GLY A 583 21.07 15.44 26.67
C GLY A 583 20.48 15.06 25.32
N GLY A 584 19.19 15.38 25.16
CA GLY A 584 18.42 15.12 23.97
C GLY A 584 18.07 13.65 23.72
N ASP A 585 16.98 13.44 22.96
CA ASP A 585 16.55 12.11 22.53
C ASP A 585 17.38 11.64 21.33
N GLU A 586 17.60 10.34 21.26
CA GLU A 586 18.37 9.71 20.18
C GLU A 586 17.45 9.28 19.04
N TRP A 587 17.59 9.95 17.90
CA TRP A 587 16.87 9.65 16.68
C TRP A 587 17.78 9.02 15.63
N LEU A 588 17.18 8.17 14.79
CA LEU A 588 17.76 7.70 13.54
C LEU A 588 17.12 8.48 12.40
N VAL A 589 17.94 9.01 11.50
CA VAL A 589 17.50 9.59 10.22
C VAL A 589 18.35 9.00 9.12
N GLY A 590 17.73 8.26 8.20
CA GLY A 590 18.44 7.55 7.15
C GLY A 590 17.75 7.66 5.81
N ALA A 591 18.52 7.46 4.73
CA ALA A 591 18.02 7.30 3.38
C ALA A 591 18.72 6.13 2.70
N VAL A 592 17.94 5.27 2.05
CA VAL A 592 18.42 4.14 1.26
C VAL A 592 17.85 4.25 -0.14
N ARG A 593 18.67 4.06 -1.15
CA ARG A 593 18.26 4.06 -2.55
C ARG A 593 17.87 2.66 -3.00
N ASP A 594 16.59 2.50 -3.30
CA ASP A 594 16.05 1.31 -3.96
C ASP A 594 16.11 1.49 -5.49
N PRO A 595 16.57 0.48 -6.26
CA PRO A 595 16.69 0.59 -7.72
C PRO A 595 15.33 0.75 -8.43
N HIS A 596 14.24 0.34 -7.81
CA HIS A 596 12.90 0.39 -8.40
C HIS A 596 12.02 1.52 -7.83
N TYR A 597 12.15 1.81 -6.52
CA TYR A 597 11.30 2.76 -5.79
C TYR A 597 11.96 4.13 -5.59
N GLY A 598 13.26 4.25 -5.83
CA GLY A 598 14.00 5.48 -5.58
C GLY A 598 14.48 5.61 -4.14
N VAL A 599 14.59 6.82 -3.63
CA VAL A 599 15.13 7.09 -2.28
C VAL A 599 14.05 6.92 -1.22
N LEU A 600 14.25 5.97 -0.32
CA LEU A 600 13.42 5.73 0.86
C LEU A 600 14.06 6.40 2.07
N VAL A 601 13.38 7.36 2.67
CA VAL A 601 13.80 8.05 3.89
C VAL A 601 13.13 7.40 5.09
N ALA A 602 13.92 7.10 6.12
CA ALA A 602 13.47 6.49 7.37
C ALA A 602 13.82 7.39 8.55
N VAL A 603 12.88 7.57 9.47
CA VAL A 603 13.06 8.33 10.71
C VAL A 603 12.45 7.56 11.88
N GLY A 604 13.12 7.55 13.03
CA GLY A 604 12.60 6.89 14.23
C GLY A 604 13.59 6.84 15.38
N ALA A 605 13.38 5.91 16.31
CA ALA A 605 14.24 5.73 17.47
C ALA A 605 15.67 5.32 17.06
N GLY A 606 16.66 6.06 17.54
CA GLY A 606 18.07 5.88 17.23
C GLY A 606 18.88 5.26 18.37
N GLY A 607 20.20 5.37 18.25
CA GLY A 607 21.16 4.84 19.22
C GLY A 607 21.29 3.33 19.19
N THR A 608 21.85 2.76 20.26
CA THR A 608 22.17 1.33 20.35
C THR A 608 20.93 0.42 20.44
N ARG A 609 19.74 0.97 20.66
CA ARG A 609 18.48 0.23 20.78
C ARG A 609 17.59 0.34 19.55
N ALA A 610 18.01 1.02 18.48
CA ALA A 610 17.25 1.22 17.27
C ALA A 610 16.73 -0.10 16.67
N GLU A 611 17.60 -1.10 16.57
CA GLU A 611 17.25 -2.42 16.02
C GLU A 611 16.25 -3.20 16.89
N LEU A 612 16.28 -3.00 18.21
CA LEU A 612 15.38 -3.65 19.15
C LEU A 612 13.97 -3.06 19.09
N TRP A 613 13.86 -1.74 19.03
CA TRP A 613 12.56 -1.05 19.08
C TRP A 613 11.84 -1.05 17.75
N ARG A 614 12.57 -1.01 16.64
CA ARG A 614 12.04 -0.96 15.27
C ARG A 614 10.94 0.10 15.10
N ASP A 615 11.05 1.18 15.85
CA ASP A 615 10.08 2.28 15.89
C ASP A 615 10.48 3.32 14.84
N THR A 616 10.15 3.05 13.58
CA THR A 616 10.51 3.89 12.44
C THR A 616 9.32 4.15 11.53
N CYS A 617 9.24 5.36 10.98
CA CYS A 617 8.37 5.72 9.86
C CYS A 617 9.21 5.90 8.60
N GLN A 618 8.62 5.60 7.43
CA GLN A 618 9.33 5.65 6.15
C GLN A 618 8.49 6.36 5.10
N ARG A 619 9.15 7.16 4.24
CA ARG A 619 8.55 7.87 3.10
C ARG A 619 9.49 7.86 1.90
N LEU A 620 8.92 7.82 0.69
CA LEU A 620 9.68 7.96 -0.55
C LEU A 620 9.94 9.43 -0.86
N ALA A 621 11.19 9.77 -1.13
CA ALA A 621 11.55 11.11 -1.60
C ALA A 621 11.22 11.28 -3.12
N PRO A 622 10.93 12.51 -3.61
CA PRO A 622 10.92 13.75 -2.86
C PRO A 622 9.78 13.80 -1.84
N LEU A 623 10.08 14.42 -0.68
CA LEU A 623 9.15 14.56 0.43
C LEU A 623 8.26 15.79 0.25
N SER A 624 7.07 15.75 0.81
CA SER A 624 6.21 16.91 1.05
C SER A 624 6.29 17.33 2.52
N GLY A 625 5.71 18.48 2.88
CA GLY A 625 5.59 18.89 4.28
C GLY A 625 4.87 17.83 5.13
N ALA A 626 3.74 17.31 4.62
CA ALA A 626 2.98 16.24 5.29
C ALA A 626 3.78 14.93 5.44
N ASP A 627 4.65 14.59 4.48
CA ASP A 627 5.54 13.44 4.61
C ASP A 627 6.55 13.63 5.75
N VAL A 628 7.12 14.84 5.87
CA VAL A 628 8.03 15.16 6.98
C VAL A 628 7.30 15.10 8.31
N ASP A 629 6.10 15.67 8.41
CA ASP A 629 5.29 15.57 9.63
C ASP A 629 5.02 14.12 10.01
N ALA A 630 4.62 13.28 9.06
CA ALA A 630 4.40 11.86 9.30
C ALA A 630 5.68 11.11 9.73
N LEU A 631 6.85 11.44 9.14
CA LEU A 631 8.13 10.85 9.54
C LEU A 631 8.47 11.15 11.00
N LEU A 632 8.07 12.32 11.52
CA LEU A 632 8.36 12.74 12.88
C LEU A 632 7.32 12.27 13.89
N ASP A 633 6.04 12.27 13.54
CA ASP A 633 4.95 12.09 14.50
C ASP A 633 4.43 10.63 14.57
N VAL A 634 4.61 9.80 13.52
CA VAL A 634 4.18 8.39 13.52
C VAL A 634 5.02 7.50 14.44
N PRO A 635 6.37 7.62 14.52
CA PRO A 635 7.13 6.86 15.51
C PRO A 635 6.66 7.19 16.94
N ARG A 636 6.68 6.21 17.85
CA ARG A 636 6.30 6.43 19.27
C ARG A 636 7.18 7.49 19.92
N LEU A 637 8.46 7.55 19.52
CA LEU A 637 9.39 8.57 19.98
C LEU A 637 8.92 9.99 19.60
N GLY A 638 8.07 10.14 18.57
CA GLY A 638 7.48 11.41 18.17
C GLY A 638 6.74 12.16 19.29
N GLN A 639 6.22 11.42 20.28
CA GLN A 639 5.57 12.02 21.45
C GLN A 639 6.52 12.93 22.24
N THR A 640 7.82 12.65 22.25
CA THR A 640 8.82 13.47 22.96
C THR A 640 9.01 14.83 22.30
N LEU A 641 8.75 14.94 20.99
CA LEU A 641 8.80 16.22 20.26
C LEU A 641 7.76 17.23 20.76
N HIS A 642 6.69 16.76 21.39
CA HIS A 642 5.61 17.58 21.96
C HIS A 642 5.69 17.72 23.48
N GLY A 643 6.72 17.12 24.12
CA GLY A 643 6.87 17.02 25.56
C GLY A 643 6.19 15.80 26.13
N PHE A 644 6.89 15.09 27.03
CA PHE A 644 6.40 13.84 27.60
C PHE A 644 6.71 13.75 29.10
N ARG A 645 5.71 13.46 29.93
CA ARG A 645 5.82 13.28 31.40
C ARG A 645 6.56 14.42 32.09
N GLY A 646 6.27 15.67 31.69
CA GLY A 646 6.89 16.86 32.30
C GLY A 646 8.24 17.27 31.70
N ALA A 647 8.79 16.50 30.75
CA ALA A 647 9.93 16.94 29.96
C ALA A 647 9.49 18.01 28.94
N PRO A 648 10.31 19.04 28.70
CA PRO A 648 10.00 20.08 27.70
C PRO A 648 9.95 19.48 26.29
N PRO A 649 9.23 20.12 25.32
CA PRO A 649 9.27 19.74 23.93
C PRO A 649 10.70 19.72 23.38
N ALA A 650 11.00 18.77 22.49
CA ALA A 650 12.26 18.73 21.76
C ALA A 650 12.18 19.59 20.48
N ASP A 651 13.32 19.94 19.87
CA ASP A 651 13.41 20.83 18.72
C ASP A 651 12.95 20.17 17.41
N ARG A 652 11.62 20.00 17.30
CA ARG A 652 10.97 19.41 16.11
C ARG A 652 11.32 20.17 14.82
N PRO A 653 11.34 21.53 14.76
CA PRO A 653 11.74 22.26 13.56
C PRO A 653 13.16 21.97 13.10
N ALA A 654 14.12 21.84 14.03
CA ALA A 654 15.50 21.50 13.70
C ALA A 654 15.62 20.09 13.14
N LEU A 655 14.91 19.10 13.72
CA LEU A 655 14.86 17.72 13.21
C LEU A 655 14.22 17.69 11.82
N ALA A 656 13.11 18.41 11.60
CA ALA A 656 12.45 18.50 10.30
C ALA A 656 13.40 19.07 9.21
N LYS A 657 14.16 20.11 9.54
CA LYS A 657 15.16 20.69 8.64
C LYS A 657 16.25 19.67 8.28
N LEU A 658 16.73 18.93 9.28
CA LEU A 658 17.75 17.89 9.08
C LEU A 658 17.23 16.75 8.18
N VAL A 659 16.00 16.28 8.39
CA VAL A 659 15.36 15.27 7.53
C VAL A 659 15.26 15.73 6.07
N ARG A 660 14.87 17.00 5.85
CA ARG A 660 14.81 17.58 4.49
C ARG A 660 16.19 17.66 3.84
N ALA A 661 17.20 18.09 4.59
CA ALA A 661 18.57 18.19 4.08
C ALA A 661 19.12 16.81 3.69
N LEU A 662 18.90 15.79 4.52
CA LEU A 662 19.30 14.41 4.24
C LEU A 662 18.59 13.86 2.99
N ALA A 663 17.27 14.06 2.88
CA ALA A 663 16.48 13.61 1.72
C ALA A 663 16.98 14.30 0.42
N ALA A 664 17.26 15.60 0.48
CA ALA A 664 17.79 16.37 -0.65
C ALA A 664 19.19 15.87 -1.05
N ALA A 665 20.07 15.60 -0.08
CA ALA A 665 21.39 15.03 -0.31
C ALA A 665 21.33 13.67 -1.03
N ALA A 666 20.47 12.77 -0.54
CA ALA A 666 20.30 11.45 -1.16
C ALA A 666 19.69 11.54 -2.57
N LEU A 667 18.80 12.49 -2.85
CA LEU A 667 18.22 12.69 -4.18
C LEU A 667 19.24 13.27 -5.17
N ALA A 668 20.02 14.26 -4.73
CA ALA A 668 20.97 14.99 -5.59
C ALA A 668 22.20 14.16 -6.01
N HIS A 669 22.49 13.09 -5.26
CA HIS A 669 23.65 12.23 -5.50
C HIS A 669 23.22 10.79 -5.82
N PRO A 670 22.95 10.44 -7.10
CA PRO A 670 22.53 9.09 -7.49
C PRO A 670 23.51 7.99 -7.11
N GLU A 671 24.78 8.32 -6.98
CA GLU A 671 25.87 7.40 -6.58
C GLU A 671 25.82 7.05 -5.08
N VAL A 672 25.08 7.78 -4.25
CA VAL A 672 24.87 7.46 -2.83
C VAL A 672 23.78 6.40 -2.71
N ALA A 673 24.17 5.20 -2.29
CA ALA A 673 23.27 4.09 -2.03
C ALA A 673 22.61 4.18 -0.65
N GLU A 674 23.39 4.65 0.36
CA GLU A 674 22.92 4.77 1.74
C GLU A 674 23.55 5.99 2.40
N LEU A 675 22.71 6.72 3.14
CA LEU A 675 23.11 7.88 3.96
C LEU A 675 22.39 7.75 5.30
N GLU A 676 23.15 7.61 6.39
CA GLU A 676 22.61 7.39 7.73
C GLU A 676 23.20 8.37 8.73
N LEU A 677 22.33 8.93 9.57
CA LEU A 677 22.65 9.70 10.75
C LEU A 677 22.12 8.95 11.98
N ASN A 678 23.01 8.36 12.79
CA ASN A 678 22.60 7.54 13.94
C ASN A 678 23.69 7.53 15.03
N PRO A 679 23.42 8.16 16.19
CA PRO A 679 22.21 8.92 16.51
C PRO A 679 22.24 10.37 16.07
N VAL A 680 21.05 10.93 15.90
CA VAL A 680 20.78 12.38 15.92
C VAL A 680 20.29 12.71 17.32
N LYS A 681 20.98 13.60 18.02
CA LYS A 681 20.53 14.15 19.31
C LYS A 681 19.58 15.31 19.06
N VAL A 682 18.31 15.15 19.41
CA VAL A 682 17.32 16.22 19.33
C VAL A 682 17.21 16.87 20.70
N LEU A 683 17.70 18.10 20.80
CA LEU A 683 17.79 18.86 22.04
C LEU A 683 16.43 19.55 22.35
N PRO A 684 16.26 20.13 23.54
CA PRO A 684 15.09 20.96 23.83
C PRO A 684 14.85 22.04 22.79
N GLU A 685 13.59 22.47 22.64
CA GLU A 685 13.16 23.47 21.66
C GLU A 685 14.08 24.70 21.60
N GLY A 686 14.51 25.09 20.41
CA GLY A 686 15.45 26.19 20.15
C GLY A 686 16.93 25.85 20.32
N GLN A 687 17.29 24.62 20.75
CA GLN A 687 18.68 24.19 20.93
C GLN A 687 19.22 23.33 19.79
N GLY A 688 18.36 22.94 18.86
CA GLY A 688 18.75 22.27 17.63
C GLY A 688 18.68 20.74 17.66
N ALA A 689 19.03 20.15 16.53
CA ALA A 689 19.23 18.71 16.35
C ALA A 689 20.63 18.50 15.76
N VAL A 690 21.41 17.56 16.34
CA VAL A 690 22.82 17.36 16.01
C VAL A 690 23.10 15.91 15.66
N ALA A 691 23.61 15.65 14.46
CA ALA A 691 24.01 14.33 14.01
C ALA A 691 25.36 13.94 14.65
N VAL A 692 25.35 12.97 15.53
CA VAL A 692 26.56 12.54 16.29
C VAL A 692 27.42 11.58 15.48
N ASP A 693 26.81 10.80 14.61
CA ASP A 693 27.51 9.95 13.65
C ASP A 693 26.85 10.05 12.27
N ILE A 694 27.66 10.00 11.23
CA ILE A 694 27.23 10.03 9.84
C ILE A 694 27.95 8.92 9.09
N ARG A 695 27.19 8.22 8.23
CA ARG A 695 27.71 7.18 7.36
C ARG A 695 27.17 7.38 5.95
N VAL A 696 28.05 7.25 4.96
CA VAL A 696 27.71 7.41 3.54
C VAL A 696 28.28 6.24 2.78
N HIS A 697 27.45 5.51 2.05
CA HIS A 697 27.84 4.39 1.21
C HIS A 697 27.67 4.72 -0.26
N LEU A 698 28.70 4.57 -1.06
CA LEU A 698 28.64 4.70 -2.52
C LEU A 698 28.28 3.36 -3.16
N ALA A 699 27.34 3.42 -4.10
CA ALA A 699 26.95 2.26 -4.88
C ALA A 699 28.07 1.73 -5.76
N HIS A 700 28.03 0.44 -6.08
CA HIS A 700 28.81 -0.16 -7.16
C HIS A 700 28.40 0.48 -8.50
N LEU A 701 29.37 0.86 -9.32
CA LEU A 701 29.13 1.32 -10.70
C LEU A 701 28.90 0.10 -11.60
N ALA A 702 27.68 -0.07 -12.06
CA ALA A 702 27.38 -1.06 -13.10
C ALA A 702 28.21 -0.78 -14.35
N SER A 703 28.68 -1.85 -15.00
CA SER A 703 29.50 -1.80 -16.22
C SER A 703 28.73 -1.26 -17.42
#